data_152bc07b60c9ac48280d948c7f4921bd
#
_entry.id   152bc07b60c9ac48280d948c7f4921bd
#
_cell.length_a   1.000
_cell.length_b   1.000
_cell.length_c   1.000
_cell.angle_alpha   90.00
_cell.angle_beta   90.00
_cell.angle_gamma   90.00
#
_symmetry.space_group_name_H-M   'P 1'
#
loop_
_entity.id
_entity.type
_entity.pdbx_description
1 polymer ?
#
loop_
_entity_poly.entity_id
_entity_poly.type
_entity_poly.pdbx_seq_one_letter_code
_entity_poly.pdbx_strand_id
1 'polypeptide(L)'
;MSNSKNNNKKTSEKAKLMSKWQKMPYTNRELSWVDFNARVLEEAFKKTNPIMERCNFLSITSSNLDEFFMVRVAGVLDQIHHGRTSRDASGMTPTEVMDGLVEKIHEFAKKQYSCYNRSIIPSLRSAGIVFKEADELDGDQKAFVEEYFEKVVFPVLTPMAVDTSRPFPMLANKSLNIAVRLTNAENEEFFALVQVPSILPRFLELPTHEGRAFILLEKIIAMHLGELFELYNIKQYDPFRITRDSDLDIDEDTEDLMAEIKKSIRKRKRGEPVRLEFGKKCNREIREFLVDALDVTEREIYFQRGPLDLTFLSKFAHIKGCEDMCFEPIVPINPPAEFCGYDDIFEAIREEDRLVHHPYESFDVVVDFVKKAATDPNVLAIKQTLYRVSGNSPIVAALIKAAENGKQVTVLVELKARFDEENNIQWATKLEKAGCHVIYGLTGLKTHCKICLVVRKDKDGIRRYLHMGTGNYNDSTARFYTDIGMFTCREEYGVDASSLFNVLTGYSTPPEYNKFIVAPHGMRPFFEAMIIQETENAKLGLPAKITAKVNSLVDPEIISLLYDASNAGVKIDLIVRGICCLVPGVHGFSENIRVVSIVGQLLEHSRIFIFENNSNPLYYMGSADWMPRNLDRRVELVFPVEDEDIKKRVQEVITVSFKDTVNARQQLSTGVYKSVDKRGKHKTNCQKFFSKLALKAQKQAMKKTYASTVGTPIVPVEVKKEDSE
;
A
#
# COMPACT_ATOMS: atom_id res chain seq x y z
N MET A 1 45.35 4.10 -13.21
CA MET A 1 44.84 4.92 -14.34
C MET A 1 43.59 4.37 -15.05
N SER A 2 43.23 3.08 -14.93
CA SER A 2 42.01 2.52 -15.56
C SER A 2 40.71 2.92 -14.85
N ASN A 3 40.70 3.01 -13.51
CA ASN A 3 39.52 3.36 -12.74
C ASN A 3 39.04 4.81 -12.94
N SER A 4 39.95 5.76 -13.16
CA SER A 4 39.57 7.18 -13.40
C SER A 4 38.95 7.39 -14.79
N LYS A 5 39.39 6.68 -15.82
CA LYS A 5 38.79 6.75 -17.17
C LYS A 5 37.40 6.12 -17.22
N ASN A 6 37.14 5.03 -16.47
CA ASN A 6 35.82 4.41 -16.37
C ASN A 6 34.83 5.28 -15.60
N ASN A 7 35.24 5.95 -14.52
CA ASN A 7 34.38 6.88 -13.78
C ASN A 7 34.00 8.11 -14.63
N ASN A 8 34.97 8.68 -15.38
CA ASN A 8 34.68 9.82 -16.25
C ASN A 8 33.73 9.44 -17.42
N LYS A 9 33.82 8.24 -17.97
CA LYS A 9 32.94 7.76 -19.04
C LYS A 9 31.51 7.56 -18.50
N LYS A 10 31.34 6.90 -17.35
CA LYS A 10 30.04 6.74 -16.68
C LYS A 10 29.40 8.08 -16.31
N THR A 11 30.19 9.05 -15.83
CA THR A 11 29.71 10.40 -15.51
C THR A 11 29.24 11.15 -16.75
N SER A 12 29.93 11.04 -17.86
CA SER A 12 29.57 11.66 -19.16
C SER A 12 28.30 11.03 -19.75
N GLU A 13 28.13 9.71 -19.68
CA GLU A 13 26.93 9.01 -20.15
C GLU A 13 25.69 9.38 -19.29
N LYS A 14 25.86 9.41 -17.98
CA LYS A 14 24.79 9.85 -17.05
C LYS A 14 24.34 11.29 -17.32
N ALA A 15 25.26 12.20 -17.59
CA ALA A 15 24.95 13.58 -17.93
C ALA A 15 24.17 13.70 -19.27
N LYS A 16 24.54 12.88 -20.29
CA LYS A 16 23.81 12.84 -21.57
C LYS A 16 22.39 12.31 -21.38
N LEU A 17 22.21 11.24 -20.61
CA LEU A 17 20.88 10.69 -20.27
C LEU A 17 20.03 11.72 -19.54
N MET A 18 20.55 12.38 -18.51
CA MET A 18 19.84 13.44 -17.81
C MET A 18 19.41 14.57 -18.74
N SER A 19 20.28 15.02 -19.66
CA SER A 19 19.94 16.03 -20.66
C SER A 19 18.84 15.57 -21.65
N LYS A 20 18.77 14.27 -21.97
CA LYS A 20 17.68 13.68 -22.78
C LYS A 20 16.37 13.72 -21.99
N TRP A 21 16.39 13.24 -20.73
CA TRP A 21 15.17 13.14 -19.90
C TRP A 21 14.56 14.50 -19.59
N GLN A 22 15.36 15.53 -19.31
CA GLN A 22 14.89 16.89 -19.04
C GLN A 22 14.22 17.56 -20.23
N LYS A 23 14.35 17.01 -21.45
CA LYS A 23 13.69 17.51 -22.67
C LYS A 23 12.34 16.82 -22.95
N MET A 24 12.06 15.71 -22.28
CA MET A 24 10.78 15.00 -22.47
C MET A 24 9.73 15.46 -21.45
N PRO A 25 8.44 15.32 -21.77
CA PRO A 25 7.36 15.55 -20.80
C PRO A 25 7.51 14.58 -19.61
N TYR A 26 7.80 15.13 -18.44
CA TYR A 26 7.99 14.31 -17.24
C TYR A 26 7.48 15.05 -16.01
N THR A 27 6.49 14.48 -15.34
CA THR A 27 5.98 15.01 -14.07
C THR A 27 6.89 14.63 -12.92
N ASN A 28 7.27 15.61 -12.07
CA ASN A 28 8.02 15.30 -10.87
C ASN A 28 7.27 14.26 -10.02
N ARG A 29 8.01 13.31 -9.49
CA ARG A 29 7.49 12.16 -8.76
C ARG A 29 6.71 12.55 -7.51
N GLU A 30 7.22 13.51 -6.74
CA GLU A 30 6.62 13.92 -5.47
C GLU A 30 5.34 14.73 -5.70
N LEU A 31 5.34 15.59 -6.71
CA LEU A 31 4.14 16.30 -7.14
C LEU A 31 3.06 15.34 -7.68
N SER A 32 3.45 14.35 -8.47
CA SER A 32 2.54 13.28 -8.94
C SER A 32 1.93 12.47 -7.80
N TRP A 33 2.66 12.30 -6.69
CA TRP A 33 2.13 11.62 -5.50
C TRP A 33 0.99 12.42 -4.84
N VAL A 34 1.12 13.75 -4.76
CA VAL A 34 0.04 14.61 -4.23
C VAL A 34 -1.21 14.48 -5.11
N ASP A 35 -1.03 14.46 -6.45
CA ASP A 35 -2.14 14.25 -7.40
C ASP A 35 -2.79 12.86 -7.22
N PHE A 36 -2.02 11.82 -6.88
CA PHE A 36 -2.58 10.53 -6.51
C PHE A 36 -3.43 10.62 -5.24
N ASN A 37 -2.93 11.24 -4.17
CA ASN A 37 -3.70 11.38 -2.93
C ASN A 37 -4.95 12.24 -3.14
N ALA A 38 -4.91 13.20 -4.07
CA ALA A 38 -6.08 13.97 -4.47
C ALA A 38 -7.16 13.11 -5.15
N ARG A 39 -6.78 12.10 -5.95
CA ARG A 39 -7.73 11.12 -6.52
C ARG A 39 -8.39 10.26 -5.44
N VAL A 40 -7.66 9.91 -4.37
CA VAL A 40 -8.24 9.22 -3.20
C VAL A 40 -9.23 10.12 -2.46
N LEU A 41 -8.90 11.42 -2.32
CA LEU A 41 -9.79 12.41 -1.70
C LEU A 41 -11.11 12.59 -2.49
N GLU A 42 -11.09 12.48 -3.81
CA GLU A 42 -12.31 12.56 -4.62
C GLU A 42 -13.35 11.48 -4.24
N GLU A 43 -12.91 10.30 -3.76
CA GLU A 43 -13.85 9.27 -3.27
C GLU A 43 -14.58 9.70 -2.00
N ALA A 44 -13.97 10.54 -1.14
CA ALA A 44 -14.64 11.14 0.00
C ALA A 44 -15.68 12.19 -0.40
N PHE A 45 -15.48 12.91 -1.53
CA PHE A 45 -16.46 13.85 -2.08
C PHE A 45 -17.65 13.18 -2.79
N LYS A 46 -17.47 11.97 -3.28
CA LYS A 46 -18.41 11.26 -4.14
C LYS A 46 -19.67 10.85 -3.36
N LYS A 47 -20.75 11.60 -3.53
CA LYS A 47 -22.02 11.41 -2.79
C LYS A 47 -22.68 10.04 -3.02
N THR A 48 -22.30 9.32 -4.07
CA THR A 48 -22.77 7.95 -4.32
C THR A 48 -22.08 6.90 -3.44
N ASN A 49 -20.98 7.26 -2.77
CA ASN A 49 -20.35 6.40 -1.79
C ASN A 49 -21.08 6.54 -0.44
N PRO A 50 -21.28 5.46 0.31
CA PRO A 50 -21.84 5.49 1.66
C PRO A 50 -21.08 6.43 2.58
N ILE A 51 -21.74 7.04 3.57
CA ILE A 51 -21.14 8.11 4.36
C ILE A 51 -19.96 7.63 5.21
N MET A 52 -20.02 6.44 5.78
CA MET A 52 -18.93 5.89 6.58
C MET A 52 -17.69 5.62 5.71
N GLU A 53 -17.87 5.14 4.48
CA GLU A 53 -16.76 4.98 3.55
C GLU A 53 -16.13 6.31 3.12
N ARG A 54 -16.94 7.35 3.00
CA ARG A 54 -16.42 8.69 2.72
C ARG A 54 -15.58 9.22 3.89
N CYS A 55 -15.98 8.93 5.13
CA CYS A 55 -15.16 9.19 6.32
C CYS A 55 -13.84 8.40 6.26
N ASN A 56 -13.91 7.12 5.89
CA ASN A 56 -12.74 6.26 5.75
C ASN A 56 -11.77 6.76 4.66
N PHE A 57 -12.27 7.14 3.46
CA PHE A 57 -11.43 7.73 2.41
C PHE A 57 -10.75 9.03 2.88
N LEU A 58 -11.46 9.86 3.62
CA LEU A 58 -10.88 11.08 4.18
C LEU A 58 -9.75 10.78 5.17
N SER A 59 -9.93 9.76 6.02
CA SER A 59 -8.91 9.26 6.93
C SER A 59 -7.70 8.70 6.18
N ILE A 60 -7.92 7.89 5.13
CA ILE A 60 -6.86 7.34 4.27
C ILE A 60 -6.00 8.48 3.69
N THR A 61 -6.63 9.55 3.21
CA THR A 61 -5.87 10.69 2.67
C THR A 61 -5.02 11.40 3.71
N SER A 62 -5.44 11.44 4.97
CA SER A 62 -4.68 12.00 6.09
C SER A 62 -3.50 11.10 6.46
N SER A 63 -3.74 9.79 6.59
CA SER A 63 -2.70 8.80 6.86
C SER A 63 -1.64 8.74 5.76
N ASN A 64 -2.07 8.78 4.49
CA ASN A 64 -1.17 8.86 3.35
C ASN A 64 -0.28 10.11 3.40
N LEU A 65 -0.87 11.25 3.75
CA LEU A 65 -0.14 12.51 3.86
C LEU A 65 0.88 12.46 5.01
N ASP A 66 0.54 11.86 6.14
CA ASP A 66 1.48 11.64 7.25
C ASP A 66 2.71 10.84 6.79
N GLU A 67 2.49 9.70 6.11
CA GLU A 67 3.58 8.87 5.58
C GLU A 67 4.42 9.64 4.56
N PHE A 68 3.78 10.44 3.72
CA PHE A 68 4.45 11.26 2.72
C PHE A 68 5.38 12.29 3.37
N PHE A 69 4.93 12.97 4.41
CA PHE A 69 5.77 13.91 5.17
C PHE A 69 6.92 13.21 5.87
N MET A 70 6.63 12.13 6.59
CA MET A 70 7.64 11.39 7.36
C MET A 70 8.79 10.82 6.52
N VAL A 71 8.59 10.69 5.22
CA VAL A 71 9.56 9.99 4.36
C VAL A 71 9.99 10.80 3.15
N ARG A 72 9.03 11.35 2.42
CA ARG A 72 9.32 11.98 1.12
C ARG A 72 9.62 13.46 1.25
N VAL A 73 8.79 14.19 1.97
CA VAL A 73 9.05 15.61 2.26
C VAL A 73 10.33 15.73 3.12
N ALA A 74 10.47 14.86 4.12
CA ALA A 74 11.68 14.77 4.93
C ALA A 74 12.94 14.60 4.06
N GLY A 75 12.92 13.66 3.13
CA GLY A 75 14.06 13.43 2.21
C GLY A 75 14.31 14.58 1.21
N VAL A 76 13.31 15.42 0.90
CA VAL A 76 13.51 16.65 0.10
C VAL A 76 14.13 17.74 0.95
N LEU A 77 13.65 17.92 2.20
CA LEU A 77 14.22 18.88 3.17
C LEU A 77 15.68 18.54 3.47
N ASP A 78 16.00 17.27 3.70
CA ASP A 78 17.36 16.80 3.90
C ASP A 78 18.30 17.19 2.72
N GLN A 79 17.83 16.99 1.47
CA GLN A 79 18.60 17.42 0.30
C GLN A 79 18.83 18.94 0.27
N ILE A 80 17.88 19.74 0.70
CA ILE A 80 17.98 21.21 0.78
C ILE A 80 18.99 21.59 1.88
N HIS A 81 18.89 20.99 3.08
CA HIS A 81 19.82 21.24 4.20
C HIS A 81 21.27 20.88 3.83
N HIS A 82 21.46 19.82 3.03
CA HIS A 82 22.77 19.45 2.49
C HIS A 82 23.20 20.27 1.25
N GLY A 83 22.49 21.34 0.89
CA GLY A 83 22.84 22.25 -0.19
C GLY A 83 22.82 21.62 -1.60
N ARG A 84 22.03 20.55 -1.83
CA ARG A 84 21.92 19.93 -3.14
C ARG A 84 21.15 20.82 -4.12
N THR A 85 21.76 21.09 -5.28
CA THR A 85 21.18 21.91 -6.36
C THR A 85 21.01 21.16 -7.68
N SER A 86 21.36 19.88 -7.72
CA SER A 86 21.24 19.06 -8.93
C SER A 86 19.77 18.88 -9.32
N ARG A 87 19.49 19.07 -10.62
CA ARG A 87 18.15 18.87 -11.18
C ARG A 87 17.85 17.38 -11.38
N ASP A 88 16.63 16.97 -11.09
CA ASP A 88 16.14 15.61 -11.35
C ASP A 88 15.69 15.41 -12.82
N ALA A 89 15.06 14.28 -13.13
CA ALA A 89 14.54 13.98 -14.47
C ALA A 89 13.42 14.94 -14.92
N SER A 90 12.72 15.57 -14.00
CA SER A 90 11.71 16.61 -14.31
C SER A 90 12.33 17.99 -14.57
N GLY A 91 13.64 18.13 -14.39
CA GLY A 91 14.35 19.39 -14.50
C GLY A 91 14.25 20.28 -13.25
N MET A 92 13.70 19.79 -12.13
CA MET A 92 13.51 20.56 -10.89
C MET A 92 14.67 20.30 -9.91
N THR A 93 15.10 21.35 -9.20
CA THR A 93 15.97 21.26 -8.01
C THR A 93 15.16 20.86 -6.79
N PRO A 94 15.80 20.35 -5.70
CA PRO A 94 15.08 20.04 -4.45
C PRO A 94 14.29 21.24 -3.89
N THR A 95 14.80 22.45 -4.01
CA THR A 95 14.10 23.67 -3.57
C THR A 95 12.84 23.92 -4.42
N GLU A 96 12.96 23.85 -5.75
CA GLU A 96 11.81 24.00 -6.66
C GLU A 96 10.75 22.91 -6.42
N VAL A 97 11.17 21.67 -6.13
CA VAL A 97 10.26 20.58 -5.74
C VAL A 97 9.54 20.91 -4.43
N MET A 98 10.26 21.39 -3.42
CA MET A 98 9.67 21.75 -2.13
C MET A 98 8.67 22.88 -2.26
N ASP A 99 8.99 23.94 -3.02
CA ASP A 99 8.07 25.05 -3.24
C ASP A 99 6.78 24.60 -3.94
N GLY A 100 6.89 23.76 -4.96
CA GLY A 100 5.74 23.14 -5.62
C GLY A 100 4.95 22.19 -4.69
N LEU A 101 5.62 21.49 -3.76
CA LEU A 101 4.96 20.65 -2.76
C LEU A 101 4.18 21.49 -1.75
N VAL A 102 4.76 22.57 -1.23
CA VAL A 102 4.09 23.48 -0.29
C VAL A 102 2.78 23.98 -0.91
N GLU A 103 2.83 24.51 -2.13
CA GLU A 103 1.64 25.01 -2.84
C GLU A 103 0.56 23.92 -2.99
N LYS A 104 0.94 22.76 -3.56
CA LYS A 104 0.00 21.65 -3.80
C LYS A 104 -0.58 21.06 -2.51
N ILE A 105 0.22 20.94 -1.45
CA ILE A 105 -0.24 20.38 -0.18
C ILE A 105 -1.19 21.35 0.52
N HIS A 106 -0.93 22.67 0.48
CA HIS A 106 -1.87 23.65 1.00
C HIS A 106 -3.21 23.61 0.26
N GLU A 107 -3.19 23.51 -1.07
CA GLU A 107 -4.41 23.33 -1.87
C GLU A 107 -5.14 22.04 -1.52
N PHE A 108 -4.39 20.94 -1.38
CA PHE A 108 -4.91 19.64 -0.98
C PHE A 108 -5.57 19.68 0.40
N ALA A 109 -4.89 20.22 1.41
CA ALA A 109 -5.41 20.36 2.77
C ALA A 109 -6.69 21.23 2.81
N LYS A 110 -6.71 22.32 2.06
CA LYS A 110 -7.91 23.16 1.90
C LYS A 110 -9.10 22.35 1.33
N LYS A 111 -8.87 21.51 0.32
CA LYS A 111 -9.91 20.61 -0.23
C LYS A 111 -10.32 19.55 0.78
N GLN A 112 -9.37 18.94 1.47
CA GLN A 112 -9.59 17.91 2.49
C GLN A 112 -10.50 18.42 3.62
N TYR A 113 -10.20 19.59 4.19
CA TYR A 113 -11.02 20.20 5.25
C TYR A 113 -12.32 20.81 4.72
N SER A 114 -12.36 21.21 3.45
CA SER A 114 -13.62 21.55 2.79
C SER A 114 -14.54 20.32 2.66
N CYS A 115 -13.98 19.15 2.33
CA CYS A 115 -14.72 17.89 2.31
C CYS A 115 -15.29 17.57 3.70
N TYR A 116 -14.46 17.62 4.73
CA TYR A 116 -14.87 17.39 6.12
C TYR A 116 -16.04 18.32 6.50
N ASN A 117 -15.83 19.63 6.45
CA ASN A 117 -16.78 20.60 7.00
C ASN A 117 -18.06 20.77 6.17
N ARG A 118 -17.97 20.74 4.81
CA ARG A 118 -19.09 21.08 3.93
C ARG A 118 -19.78 19.87 3.31
N SER A 119 -19.19 18.67 3.45
CA SER A 119 -19.73 17.48 2.84
C SER A 119 -19.93 16.34 3.86
N ILE A 120 -18.91 15.99 4.64
CA ILE A 120 -18.98 14.88 5.60
C ILE A 120 -19.86 15.25 6.79
N ILE A 121 -19.54 16.31 7.54
CA ILE A 121 -20.28 16.72 8.75
C ILE A 121 -21.76 16.96 8.47
N PRO A 122 -22.17 17.70 7.42
CA PRO A 122 -23.61 17.82 7.11
C PRO A 122 -24.29 16.49 6.76
N SER A 123 -23.57 15.58 6.05
CA SER A 123 -24.13 14.27 5.70
C SER A 123 -24.28 13.36 6.92
N LEU A 124 -23.33 13.37 7.88
CA LEU A 124 -23.45 12.65 9.15
C LEU A 124 -24.62 13.19 9.97
N ARG A 125 -24.76 14.52 10.07
CA ARG A 125 -25.91 15.15 10.77
C ARG A 125 -27.24 14.74 10.16
N SER A 126 -27.33 14.67 8.83
CA SER A 126 -28.54 14.18 8.15
C SER A 126 -28.83 12.70 8.40
N ALA A 127 -27.81 11.94 8.76
CA ALA A 127 -27.91 10.52 9.17
C ALA A 127 -28.12 10.34 10.69
N GLY A 128 -28.37 11.42 11.44
CA GLY A 128 -28.59 11.36 12.89
C GLY A 128 -27.30 11.25 13.72
N ILE A 129 -26.14 11.54 13.13
CA ILE A 129 -24.84 11.46 13.80
C ILE A 129 -24.24 12.85 13.91
N VAL A 130 -23.91 13.31 15.13
CA VAL A 130 -23.44 14.67 15.40
C VAL A 130 -22.15 14.65 16.20
N PHE A 131 -21.16 15.43 15.77
CA PHE A 131 -20.03 15.83 16.63
C PHE A 131 -20.36 17.14 17.32
N LYS A 132 -20.29 17.15 18.66
CA LYS A 132 -20.61 18.31 19.49
C LYS A 132 -19.37 19.11 19.89
N GLU A 133 -19.54 20.40 20.01
CA GLU A 133 -18.61 21.30 20.68
C GLU A 133 -18.92 21.34 22.18
N ALA A 134 -18.00 21.85 23.00
CA ALA A 134 -18.14 21.90 24.45
C ALA A 134 -19.34 22.74 24.91
N ASP A 135 -19.66 23.81 24.21
CA ASP A 135 -20.80 24.69 24.46
C ASP A 135 -22.15 24.12 23.99
N GLU A 136 -22.13 23.09 23.15
CA GLU A 136 -23.33 22.38 22.65
C GLU A 136 -23.78 21.23 23.56
N LEU A 137 -23.04 20.91 24.63
CA LEU A 137 -23.41 19.84 25.56
C LEU A 137 -24.55 20.27 26.49
N ASP A 138 -25.53 19.38 26.63
CA ASP A 138 -26.56 19.52 27.65
C ASP A 138 -26.08 19.11 29.07
N GLY A 139 -26.92 19.18 30.08
CA GLY A 139 -26.56 18.92 31.48
C GLY A 139 -26.09 17.49 31.72
N ASP A 140 -26.81 16.51 31.17
CA ASP A 140 -26.49 15.08 31.33
C ASP A 140 -25.19 14.72 30.60
N GLN A 141 -24.98 15.28 29.42
CA GLN A 141 -23.76 15.12 28.67
C GLN A 141 -22.54 15.76 29.35
N LYS A 142 -22.70 16.93 29.93
CA LYS A 142 -21.64 17.60 30.73
C LYS A 142 -21.23 16.74 31.92
N ALA A 143 -22.21 16.26 32.69
CA ALA A 143 -21.95 15.38 33.85
C ALA A 143 -21.25 14.08 33.42
N PHE A 144 -21.67 13.49 32.29
CA PHE A 144 -21.01 12.30 31.73
C PHE A 144 -19.59 12.55 31.29
N VAL A 145 -19.31 13.68 30.64
CA VAL A 145 -17.96 14.08 30.20
C VAL A 145 -17.06 14.37 31.42
N GLU A 146 -17.59 15.02 32.45
CA GLU A 146 -16.87 15.29 33.70
C GLU A 146 -16.46 13.99 34.41
N GLU A 147 -17.42 13.06 34.59
CA GLU A 147 -17.13 11.73 35.15
C GLU A 147 -16.08 10.95 34.31
N TYR A 148 -16.18 10.99 32.98
CA TYR A 148 -15.21 10.37 32.10
C TYR A 148 -13.85 11.02 32.19
N PHE A 149 -13.79 12.35 32.28
CA PHE A 149 -12.55 13.08 32.46
C PHE A 149 -11.87 12.68 33.77
N GLU A 150 -12.53 12.79 34.89
CA GLU A 150 -11.97 12.46 36.21
C GLU A 150 -11.47 11.01 36.30
N LYS A 151 -12.28 10.04 35.84
CA LYS A 151 -11.99 8.62 36.05
C LYS A 151 -11.06 8.02 35.01
N VAL A 152 -11.05 8.54 33.78
CA VAL A 152 -10.37 7.91 32.65
C VAL A 152 -9.28 8.80 32.04
N VAL A 153 -9.57 10.09 31.85
CA VAL A 153 -8.67 10.97 31.11
C VAL A 153 -7.60 11.57 32.03
N PHE A 154 -8.03 12.18 33.13
CA PHE A 154 -7.14 12.85 34.09
C PHE A 154 -5.98 11.97 34.59
N PRO A 155 -6.18 10.70 34.98
CA PRO A 155 -5.11 9.84 35.49
C PRO A 155 -3.99 9.53 34.47
N VAL A 156 -4.25 9.71 33.17
CA VAL A 156 -3.28 9.44 32.10
C VAL A 156 -2.66 10.70 31.51
N LEU A 157 -3.13 11.88 31.92
CA LEU A 157 -2.55 13.15 31.47
C LEU A 157 -1.27 13.48 32.25
N THR A 158 -0.31 14.03 31.52
CA THR A 158 0.94 14.54 32.09
C THR A 158 1.23 15.93 31.53
N PRO A 159 0.78 16.99 32.20
CA PRO A 159 1.12 18.35 31.81
C PRO A 159 2.63 18.56 31.91
N MET A 160 3.23 19.20 30.91
CA MET A 160 4.66 19.47 30.83
C MET A 160 4.87 20.99 30.81
N ALA A 161 5.42 21.55 31.89
CA ALA A 161 5.80 22.96 31.91
C ALA A 161 7.08 23.19 31.08
N VAL A 162 7.13 24.28 30.36
CA VAL A 162 8.31 24.72 29.58
C VAL A 162 8.78 26.04 30.16
N ASP A 163 10.00 26.02 30.73
CA ASP A 163 10.62 27.21 31.31
C ASP A 163 12.14 27.23 30.97
N THR A 164 12.82 28.28 31.36
CA THR A 164 14.26 28.46 31.11
C THR A 164 15.15 27.39 31.76
N SER A 165 14.62 26.66 32.76
CA SER A 165 15.34 25.61 33.49
C SER A 165 15.06 24.20 32.92
N ARG A 166 14.03 24.05 32.07
CA ARG A 166 13.60 22.78 31.48
C ARG A 166 13.59 22.87 29.97
N PRO A 167 14.39 22.03 29.29
CA PRO A 167 14.39 22.04 27.85
C PRO A 167 13.00 21.67 27.30
N PHE A 168 12.70 22.16 26.09
CA PHE A 168 11.44 21.81 25.41
C PHE A 168 11.24 20.26 25.34
N PRO A 169 10.10 19.74 25.78
CA PRO A 169 9.89 18.29 25.87
C PRO A 169 9.89 17.63 24.50
N MET A 170 10.42 16.42 24.45
CA MET A 170 10.43 15.62 23.23
C MET A 170 9.01 15.11 22.93
N LEU A 171 8.33 15.76 22.00
CA LEU A 171 7.01 15.34 21.54
C LEU A 171 7.11 14.17 20.58
N ALA A 172 6.24 13.18 20.77
CA ALA A 172 6.18 12.00 19.93
C ALA A 172 5.75 12.34 18.49
N ASN A 173 6.26 11.60 17.52
CA ASN A 173 5.84 11.74 16.12
C ASN A 173 4.34 11.52 15.96
N LYS A 174 3.67 12.38 15.20
CA LYS A 174 2.22 12.44 14.95
C LYS A 174 1.39 12.73 16.21
N SER A 175 2.00 13.12 17.32
CA SER A 175 1.22 13.47 18.53
C SER A 175 0.38 14.71 18.30
N LEU A 176 -0.84 14.68 18.83
CA LEU A 176 -1.68 15.83 19.02
C LEU A 176 -1.44 16.35 20.43
N ASN A 177 -1.25 17.65 20.55
CA ASN A 177 -0.91 18.30 21.80
C ASN A 177 -1.75 19.57 21.94
N ILE A 178 -1.93 20.04 23.17
CA ILE A 178 -2.52 21.33 23.49
C ILE A 178 -1.41 22.19 24.11
N ALA A 179 -1.06 23.29 23.49
CA ALA A 179 -0.20 24.30 24.07
C ALA A 179 -1.03 25.28 24.89
N VAL A 180 -0.58 25.57 26.11
CA VAL A 180 -1.32 26.40 27.06
C VAL A 180 -0.37 27.54 27.50
N ARG A 181 -0.86 28.77 27.40
CA ARG A 181 -0.18 29.96 27.94
C ARG A 181 -0.77 30.29 29.30
N LEU A 182 0.06 30.35 30.30
CA LEU A 182 -0.26 30.45 31.71
C LEU A 182 0.33 31.70 32.30
N THR A 183 -0.27 32.22 33.38
CA THR A 183 0.37 33.22 34.25
C THR A 183 0.23 32.82 35.73
N ASN A 184 1.28 33.03 36.50
CA ASN A 184 1.22 32.85 37.95
C ASN A 184 0.59 34.08 38.66
N ALA A 185 0.54 34.05 39.96
CA ALA A 185 0.03 35.16 40.80
C ALA A 185 0.85 36.47 40.66
N GLU A 186 2.10 36.38 40.23
CA GLU A 186 3.01 37.49 40.02
C GLU A 186 2.95 38.05 38.60
N ASN A 187 2.01 37.54 37.76
CA ASN A 187 1.84 37.84 36.34
C ASN A 187 3.04 37.42 35.44
N GLU A 188 3.88 36.52 35.91
CA GLU A 188 4.91 35.92 35.06
C GLU A 188 4.27 34.92 34.09
N GLU A 189 4.74 34.93 32.86
CA GLU A 189 4.19 34.08 31.77
C GLU A 189 4.97 32.77 31.64
N PHE A 190 4.20 31.68 31.42
CA PHE A 190 4.71 30.35 31.22
C PHE A 190 3.98 29.67 30.08
N PHE A 191 4.65 28.72 29.45
CA PHE A 191 4.03 27.81 28.52
C PHE A 191 3.99 26.40 29.11
N ALA A 192 2.92 25.71 28.86
CA ALA A 192 2.80 24.31 29.19
C ALA A 192 2.23 23.53 27.99
N LEU A 193 2.53 22.25 27.93
CA LEU A 193 2.05 21.34 26.89
C LEU A 193 1.29 20.19 27.53
N VAL A 194 0.14 19.84 26.96
CA VAL A 194 -0.65 18.68 27.35
C VAL A 194 -0.78 17.79 26.11
N GLN A 195 -0.16 16.62 26.14
CA GLN A 195 -0.31 15.66 25.05
C GLN A 195 -1.66 14.96 25.12
N VAL A 196 -2.38 14.92 24.02
CA VAL A 196 -3.62 14.12 23.90
C VAL A 196 -3.24 12.65 23.87
N PRO A 197 -3.68 11.82 24.83
CA PRO A 197 -3.25 10.44 24.96
C PRO A 197 -3.74 9.58 23.79
N SER A 198 -2.83 9.02 23.00
CA SER A 198 -3.17 8.13 21.86
C SER A 198 -3.69 6.75 22.29
N ILE A 199 -3.49 6.36 23.55
CA ILE A 199 -4.00 5.13 24.13
C ILE A 199 -5.51 5.16 24.34
N LEU A 200 -6.09 6.35 24.56
CA LEU A 200 -7.53 6.54 24.69
C LEU A 200 -8.20 6.70 23.32
N PRO A 201 -9.50 6.34 23.23
CA PRO A 201 -10.27 6.63 22.03
C PRO A 201 -10.29 8.14 21.74
N ARG A 202 -10.06 8.53 20.46
CA ARG A 202 -10.05 9.94 20.06
C ARG A 202 -11.42 10.61 20.12
N PHE A 203 -12.50 9.84 20.11
CA PHE A 203 -13.87 10.31 20.22
C PHE A 203 -14.63 9.51 21.28
N LEU A 204 -15.48 10.19 22.02
CA LEU A 204 -16.36 9.64 23.04
C LEU A 204 -17.80 9.75 22.56
N GLU A 205 -18.56 8.66 22.63
CA GLU A 205 -20.00 8.67 22.37
C GLU A 205 -20.74 9.19 23.61
N LEU A 206 -21.60 10.14 23.41
CA LEU A 206 -22.35 10.82 24.46
C LEU A 206 -23.73 10.22 24.64
N PRO A 207 -24.31 10.21 25.85
CA PRO A 207 -25.71 9.85 26.06
C PRO A 207 -26.60 10.81 25.27
N THR A 208 -27.61 10.25 24.58
CA THR A 208 -28.60 11.03 23.82
C THR A 208 -29.90 10.25 23.68
N HIS A 209 -31.05 10.96 23.63
CA HIS A 209 -32.34 10.37 23.40
C HIS A 209 -32.64 10.07 21.93
N GLU A 210 -32.04 10.82 21.02
CA GLU A 210 -32.23 10.66 19.57
C GLU A 210 -30.91 10.70 18.84
N GLY A 211 -30.73 9.80 17.86
CA GLY A 211 -29.53 9.72 17.07
C GLY A 211 -28.30 9.30 17.86
N ARG A 212 -27.14 9.75 17.41
CA ARG A 212 -25.84 9.50 18.08
C ARG A 212 -25.05 10.79 18.17
N ALA A 213 -24.49 11.07 19.33
CA ALA A 213 -23.68 12.26 19.57
C ALA A 213 -22.27 11.86 20.01
N PHE A 214 -21.26 12.60 19.56
CA PHE A 214 -19.86 12.34 19.84
C PHE A 214 -19.15 13.64 20.20
N ILE A 215 -18.10 13.55 21.04
CA ILE A 215 -17.17 14.64 21.31
C ILE A 215 -15.73 14.16 21.15
N LEU A 216 -14.84 15.02 20.68
CA LEU A 216 -13.41 14.71 20.52
C LEU A 216 -12.66 14.85 21.85
N LEU A 217 -11.69 13.97 22.09
CA LEU A 217 -10.91 13.89 23.32
C LEU A 217 -10.16 15.19 23.63
N GLU A 218 -9.59 15.85 22.64
CA GLU A 218 -8.91 17.14 22.82
C GLU A 218 -9.85 18.25 23.31
N LYS A 219 -11.15 18.17 22.99
CA LYS A 219 -12.16 19.12 23.49
C LYS A 219 -12.51 18.84 24.93
N ILE A 220 -12.61 17.57 25.32
CA ILE A 220 -12.79 17.16 26.72
C ILE A 220 -11.62 17.67 27.55
N ILE A 221 -10.38 17.47 27.11
CA ILE A 221 -9.20 17.96 27.83
C ILE A 221 -9.21 19.50 27.91
N ALA A 222 -9.57 20.17 26.84
CA ALA A 222 -9.64 21.64 26.80
C ALA A 222 -10.67 22.22 27.78
N MET A 223 -11.79 21.53 28.05
CA MET A 223 -12.80 21.94 29.03
C MET A 223 -12.27 21.91 30.46
N HIS A 224 -11.32 21.01 30.75
CA HIS A 224 -10.80 20.73 32.09
C HIS A 224 -9.35 21.19 32.30
N LEU A 225 -8.82 22.07 31.44
CA LEU A 225 -7.46 22.61 31.61
C LEU A 225 -7.30 23.33 32.96
N GLY A 226 -8.35 23.97 33.48
CA GLY A 226 -8.33 24.64 34.80
C GLY A 226 -7.98 23.68 35.94
N GLU A 227 -8.42 22.45 35.89
CA GLU A 227 -8.12 21.42 36.88
C GLU A 227 -6.67 20.90 36.80
N LEU A 228 -6.08 20.96 35.60
CA LEU A 228 -4.68 20.60 35.39
C LEU A 228 -3.70 21.70 35.85
N PHE A 229 -4.16 22.93 35.91
CA PHE A 229 -3.31 24.12 36.18
C PHE A 229 -3.93 25.00 37.30
N GLU A 230 -4.34 24.43 38.41
CA GLU A 230 -5.06 25.11 39.51
C GLU A 230 -4.36 26.35 40.07
N LEU A 231 -3.02 26.33 40.05
CA LEU A 231 -2.20 27.47 40.60
C LEU A 231 -1.92 28.57 39.55
N TYR A 232 -2.43 28.42 38.34
CA TYR A 232 -2.15 29.33 37.24
C TYR A 232 -3.44 29.85 36.59
N ASN A 233 -3.36 31.06 36.03
CA ASN A 233 -4.41 31.59 35.19
C ASN A 233 -4.16 31.21 33.72
N ILE A 234 -5.08 30.52 33.10
CA ILE A 234 -5.01 30.20 31.70
C ILE A 234 -5.36 31.40 30.85
N LYS A 235 -4.40 31.92 30.10
CA LYS A 235 -4.61 33.05 29.18
C LYS A 235 -5.17 32.57 27.86
N GLN A 236 -4.57 31.52 27.29
CA GLN A 236 -4.95 30.95 25.99
C GLN A 236 -4.49 29.50 25.89
N TYR A 237 -5.14 28.74 25.02
CA TYR A 237 -4.69 27.41 24.63
C TYR A 237 -5.03 27.15 23.17
N ASP A 238 -4.19 26.38 22.49
CA ASP A 238 -4.41 25.95 21.11
C ASP A 238 -3.90 24.52 20.89
N PRO A 239 -4.67 23.68 20.18
CA PRO A 239 -4.20 22.39 19.74
C PRO A 239 -3.18 22.57 18.61
N PHE A 240 -2.15 21.74 18.63
CA PHE A 240 -1.18 21.61 17.55
C PHE A 240 -0.76 20.17 17.35
N ARG A 241 -0.27 19.84 16.17
CA ARG A 241 0.18 18.50 15.83
C ARG A 241 1.54 18.57 15.15
N ILE A 242 2.44 17.66 15.53
CA ILE A 242 3.79 17.58 14.98
C ILE A 242 3.95 16.28 14.18
N THR A 243 4.61 16.36 13.01
CA THR A 243 5.09 15.21 12.25
C THR A 243 6.59 15.29 12.12
N ARG A 244 7.29 14.18 12.37
CA ARG A 244 8.76 14.10 12.35
C ARG A 244 9.25 13.22 11.22
N ASP A 245 10.47 13.47 10.77
CA ASP A 245 11.17 12.54 9.90
C ASP A 245 11.24 11.15 10.53
N SER A 246 10.92 10.15 9.75
CA SER A 246 10.90 8.75 10.17
C SER A 246 11.57 7.83 9.15
N ASP A 247 12.34 8.38 8.22
CA ASP A 247 13.18 7.55 7.37
C ASP A 247 14.34 6.98 8.19
N LEU A 248 14.61 5.69 8.00
CA LEU A 248 15.67 5.00 8.73
C LEU A 248 16.96 5.08 7.92
N ASP A 249 17.96 5.68 8.49
CA ASP A 249 19.34 5.50 8.07
C ASP A 249 19.90 4.28 8.81
N ILE A 250 20.10 3.19 8.06
CA ILE A 250 20.57 1.90 8.59
C ILE A 250 21.93 1.63 7.96
N ASP A 251 22.94 1.45 8.80
CA ASP A 251 24.21 0.91 8.37
C ASP A 251 24.04 -0.58 8.05
N GLU A 252 24.10 -0.93 6.78
CA GLU A 252 23.88 -2.29 6.28
C GLU A 252 25.16 -3.15 6.32
N ASP A 253 26.33 -2.54 6.56
CA ASP A 253 27.62 -3.24 6.65
C ASP A 253 27.94 -3.75 8.08
N THR A 254 26.94 -3.79 8.95
CA THR A 254 27.07 -4.25 10.33
C THR A 254 26.94 -5.76 10.46
N GLU A 255 27.66 -6.35 11.42
CA GLU A 255 27.59 -7.79 11.72
C GLU A 255 26.22 -8.22 12.28
N ASP A 256 25.48 -7.32 12.95
CA ASP A 256 24.14 -7.57 13.50
C ASP A 256 23.12 -6.55 12.98
N LEU A 257 22.58 -6.84 11.80
CA LEU A 257 21.55 -6.03 11.15
C LEU A 257 20.30 -5.86 12.04
N MET A 258 19.90 -6.89 12.81
CA MET A 258 18.72 -6.82 13.67
C MET A 258 18.95 -5.83 14.83
N ALA A 259 20.13 -5.82 15.44
CA ALA A 259 20.47 -4.88 16.50
C ALA A 259 20.52 -3.43 15.97
N GLU A 260 21.09 -3.21 14.78
CA GLU A 260 21.16 -1.89 14.18
C GLU A 260 19.76 -1.38 13.77
N ILE A 261 18.89 -2.21 13.24
CA ILE A 261 17.48 -1.83 12.98
C ILE A 261 16.78 -1.43 14.29
N LYS A 262 16.92 -2.20 15.37
CA LYS A 262 16.35 -1.85 16.69
C LYS A 262 16.87 -0.50 17.21
N LYS A 263 18.13 -0.21 17.02
CA LYS A 263 18.75 1.07 17.38
C LYS A 263 18.21 2.23 16.53
N SER A 264 18.10 2.03 15.22
CA SER A 264 17.55 3.00 14.28
C SER A 264 16.08 3.28 14.52
N ILE A 265 15.26 2.28 14.88
CA ILE A 265 13.86 2.47 15.31
C ILE A 265 13.77 3.39 16.54
N ARG A 266 14.69 3.26 17.49
CA ARG A 266 14.73 4.16 18.65
C ARG A 266 15.12 5.59 18.26
N LYS A 267 16.09 5.77 17.34
CA LYS A 267 16.47 7.08 16.80
C LYS A 267 15.35 7.76 16.04
N ARG A 268 14.53 6.99 15.28
CA ARG A 268 13.36 7.49 14.54
C ARG A 268 12.41 8.31 15.40
N LYS A 269 12.25 7.97 16.67
CA LYS A 269 11.40 8.72 17.61
C LYS A 269 11.87 10.15 17.84
N ARG A 270 13.12 10.47 17.49
CA ARG A 270 13.78 11.77 17.68
C ARG A 270 14.09 12.49 16.37
N GLY A 271 13.45 12.08 15.27
CA GLY A 271 13.63 12.73 13.97
C GLY A 271 13.26 14.22 13.99
N GLU A 272 13.82 14.99 13.07
CA GLU A 272 13.53 16.42 12.94
C GLU A 272 12.05 16.66 12.61
N PRO A 273 11.47 17.77 13.08
CA PRO A 273 10.12 18.18 12.66
C PRO A 273 10.09 18.45 11.16
N VAL A 274 9.09 17.90 10.47
CA VAL A 274 8.89 18.12 9.02
C VAL A 274 7.52 18.71 8.71
N ARG A 275 6.63 18.76 9.71
CA ARG A 275 5.34 19.44 9.60
C ARG A 275 4.83 19.82 10.99
N LEU A 276 4.39 21.05 11.12
CA LEU A 276 3.70 21.59 12.29
C LEU A 276 2.32 22.09 11.88
N GLU A 277 1.27 21.51 12.46
CA GLU A 277 -0.12 21.80 12.11
C GLU A 277 -0.80 22.56 13.26
N PHE A 278 -1.51 23.63 12.91
CA PHE A 278 -2.28 24.47 13.84
C PHE A 278 -3.74 24.57 13.40
N GLY A 279 -4.62 24.86 14.34
CA GLY A 279 -5.95 25.37 14.04
C GLY A 279 -5.87 26.75 13.36
N LYS A 280 -6.81 27.05 12.46
CA LYS A 280 -6.79 28.32 11.70
C LYS A 280 -6.79 29.57 12.57
N LYS A 281 -7.33 29.50 13.78
CA LYS A 281 -7.44 30.62 14.74
C LYS A 281 -6.35 30.56 15.82
N CYS A 282 -5.28 29.80 15.59
CA CYS A 282 -4.19 29.65 16.56
C CYS A 282 -3.65 31.02 16.99
N ASN A 283 -3.45 31.16 18.29
CA ASN A 283 -2.87 32.38 18.87
C ASN A 283 -1.46 32.61 18.35
N ARG A 284 -1.13 33.87 18.09
CA ARG A 284 0.17 34.27 17.53
C ARG A 284 1.33 33.90 18.46
N GLU A 285 1.19 34.18 19.75
CA GLU A 285 2.25 33.99 20.74
C GLU A 285 2.55 32.49 20.96
N ILE A 286 1.51 31.66 21.04
CA ILE A 286 1.65 30.19 21.09
C ILE A 286 2.36 29.68 19.83
N ARG A 287 1.98 30.19 18.67
CA ARG A 287 2.59 29.79 17.39
C ARG A 287 4.07 30.19 17.36
N GLU A 288 4.41 31.46 17.66
CA GLU A 288 5.78 31.93 17.66
C GLU A 288 6.65 31.14 18.65
N PHE A 289 6.16 30.88 19.86
CA PHE A 289 6.81 30.01 20.83
C PHE A 289 7.10 28.60 20.27
N LEU A 290 6.13 27.95 19.64
CA LEU A 290 6.32 26.59 19.12
C LEU A 290 7.23 26.55 17.89
N VAL A 291 7.19 27.57 17.04
CA VAL A 291 8.07 27.69 15.86
C VAL A 291 9.52 27.81 16.29
N ASP A 292 9.82 28.71 17.28
CA ASP A 292 11.16 28.87 17.83
C ASP A 292 11.64 27.60 18.54
N ALA A 293 10.79 27.01 19.39
CA ALA A 293 11.17 25.83 20.19
C ALA A 293 11.40 24.57 19.35
N LEU A 294 10.77 24.46 18.17
CA LEU A 294 10.87 23.31 17.27
C LEU A 294 11.79 23.56 16.08
N ASP A 295 12.36 24.76 15.94
CA ASP A 295 13.25 25.16 14.83
C ASP A 295 12.67 24.85 13.45
N VAL A 296 11.41 25.25 13.24
CA VAL A 296 10.70 25.04 11.96
C VAL A 296 10.55 26.35 11.20
N THR A 297 10.49 26.26 9.86
CA THR A 297 10.30 27.40 8.98
C THR A 297 8.86 27.48 8.47
N GLU A 298 8.51 28.56 7.76
CA GLU A 298 7.17 28.73 7.16
C GLU A 298 6.79 27.57 6.19
N ARG A 299 7.76 26.83 5.66
CA ARG A 299 7.51 25.71 4.74
C ARG A 299 6.94 24.48 5.42
N GLU A 300 7.19 24.30 6.72
CA GLU A 300 6.71 23.19 7.52
C GLU A 300 5.39 23.51 8.25
N ILE A 301 4.87 24.77 8.17
CA ILE A 301 3.69 25.20 8.92
C ILE A 301 2.42 25.07 8.10
N TYR A 302 1.38 24.45 8.68
CA TYR A 302 0.08 24.21 8.05
C TYR A 302 -1.07 24.60 8.98
N PHE A 303 -2.04 25.37 8.45
CA PHE A 303 -3.24 25.81 9.17
C PHE A 303 -4.48 25.06 8.73
N GLN A 304 -5.17 24.39 9.65
CA GLN A 304 -6.31 23.55 9.39
C GLN A 304 -7.62 24.16 9.89
N ARG A 305 -8.72 23.92 9.17
CA ARG A 305 -10.06 24.43 9.50
C ARG A 305 -10.95 23.35 10.10
N GLY A 306 -10.53 22.71 11.16
CA GLY A 306 -11.26 21.61 11.81
C GLY A 306 -10.34 20.86 12.75
N PRO A 307 -10.74 19.67 13.21
CA PRO A 307 -9.92 18.86 14.09
C PRO A 307 -8.60 18.50 13.39
N LEU A 308 -7.49 18.66 14.10
CA LEU A 308 -6.20 18.21 13.61
C LEU A 308 -6.20 16.68 13.59
N ASP A 309 -5.50 16.08 12.60
CA ASP A 309 -5.44 14.63 12.45
C ASP A 309 -6.80 13.96 12.18
N LEU A 310 -7.18 13.92 10.91
CA LEU A 310 -8.43 13.25 10.48
C LEU A 310 -8.33 11.72 10.43
N THR A 311 -7.21 11.12 10.86
CA THR A 311 -7.05 9.66 10.86
C THR A 311 -8.01 8.95 11.82
N PHE A 312 -8.54 9.66 12.83
CA PHE A 312 -9.56 9.11 13.74
C PHE A 312 -10.82 8.64 13.00
N LEU A 313 -11.12 9.23 11.86
CA LEU A 313 -12.27 8.86 11.03
C LEU A 313 -12.21 7.41 10.53
N SER A 314 -11.04 6.77 10.51
CA SER A 314 -10.93 5.34 10.18
C SER A 314 -11.63 4.47 11.22
N LYS A 315 -11.36 4.70 12.51
CA LYS A 315 -12.06 4.00 13.61
C LYS A 315 -13.54 4.40 13.66
N PHE A 316 -13.82 5.67 13.41
CA PHE A 316 -15.18 6.20 13.39
C PHE A 316 -16.03 5.56 12.28
N ALA A 317 -15.46 5.32 11.10
CA ALA A 317 -16.16 4.66 9.99
C ALA A 317 -16.59 3.21 10.28
N HIS A 318 -16.08 2.61 11.35
CA HIS A 318 -16.36 1.22 11.74
C HIS A 318 -17.08 1.12 13.10
N ILE A 319 -17.73 2.18 13.56
CA ILE A 319 -18.57 2.11 14.78
C ILE A 319 -19.77 1.17 14.56
N LYS A 320 -20.09 0.40 15.56
CA LYS A 320 -21.22 -0.57 15.51
C LYS A 320 -22.55 0.14 15.25
N GLY A 321 -23.44 -0.50 14.49
CA GLY A 321 -24.78 0.02 14.18
C GLY A 321 -24.81 1.00 13.01
N CYS A 322 -23.75 1.07 12.21
CA CYS A 322 -23.68 1.89 10.99
C CYS A 322 -23.27 1.07 9.75
N GLU A 323 -23.47 -0.25 9.79
CA GLU A 323 -23.08 -1.19 8.74
C GLU A 323 -23.82 -0.91 7.42
N ASP A 324 -25.06 -0.46 7.49
CA ASP A 324 -25.90 -0.04 6.35
C ASP A 324 -25.38 1.26 5.68
N MET A 325 -24.53 2.02 6.37
CA MET A 325 -23.88 3.23 5.88
C MET A 325 -22.47 2.95 5.30
N CYS A 326 -22.11 1.67 5.12
CA CYS A 326 -20.84 1.20 4.53
C CYS A 326 -21.07 0.62 3.12
N PHE A 327 -20.00 0.32 2.40
CA PHE A 327 -20.11 -0.48 1.19
C PHE A 327 -20.60 -1.88 1.51
N GLU A 328 -21.41 -2.44 0.61
CA GLU A 328 -21.66 -3.87 0.62
C GLU A 328 -20.33 -4.63 0.57
N PRO A 329 -20.06 -5.52 1.53
CA PRO A 329 -18.79 -6.23 1.59
C PRO A 329 -18.60 -7.14 0.37
N ILE A 330 -17.41 -7.13 -0.20
CA ILE A 330 -17.00 -8.10 -1.19
C ILE A 330 -16.60 -9.36 -0.43
N VAL A 331 -17.47 -10.38 -0.50
CA VAL A 331 -17.22 -11.68 0.15
C VAL A 331 -16.32 -12.51 -0.75
N PRO A 332 -15.10 -12.86 -0.30
CA PRO A 332 -14.21 -13.74 -1.06
C PRO A 332 -14.82 -15.13 -1.25
N ILE A 333 -14.71 -15.65 -2.46
CA ILE A 333 -15.23 -16.99 -2.79
C ILE A 333 -14.22 -18.05 -2.35
N ASN A 334 -14.67 -19.03 -1.56
CA ASN A 334 -13.88 -20.15 -1.09
C ASN A 334 -14.67 -21.47 -1.19
N PRO A 335 -14.14 -22.56 -1.81
CA PRO A 335 -12.92 -22.56 -2.61
C PRO A 335 -13.08 -21.76 -3.91
N PRO A 336 -11.96 -21.24 -4.49
CA PRO A 336 -11.97 -20.71 -5.85
C PRO A 336 -12.42 -21.78 -6.87
N ALA A 337 -12.98 -21.35 -7.99
CA ALA A 337 -13.53 -22.26 -9.00
C ALA A 337 -12.54 -23.34 -9.46
N GLU A 338 -11.27 -22.98 -9.60
CA GLU A 338 -10.20 -23.86 -10.08
C GLU A 338 -9.77 -24.94 -9.07
N PHE A 339 -10.20 -24.81 -7.82
CA PHE A 339 -9.95 -25.79 -6.76
C PHE A 339 -11.21 -26.55 -6.32
N CYS A 340 -12.35 -26.31 -6.96
CA CYS A 340 -13.56 -27.04 -6.68
C CYS A 340 -13.43 -28.51 -7.14
N GLY A 341 -13.74 -29.45 -6.24
CA GLY A 341 -13.72 -30.90 -6.54
C GLY A 341 -12.39 -31.58 -6.23
N TYR A 342 -11.41 -30.85 -5.70
CA TYR A 342 -10.14 -31.43 -5.24
C TYR A 342 -10.08 -31.45 -3.72
N ASP A 343 -9.75 -32.61 -3.15
CA ASP A 343 -9.47 -32.79 -1.73
C ASP A 343 -8.01 -32.47 -1.39
N ASP A 344 -7.13 -32.55 -2.37
CA ASP A 344 -5.70 -32.22 -2.25
C ASP A 344 -5.30 -31.12 -3.24
N ILE A 345 -4.84 -30.02 -2.70
CA ILE A 345 -4.38 -28.86 -3.49
C ILE A 345 -3.22 -29.21 -4.43
N PHE A 346 -2.36 -30.18 -4.03
CA PHE A 346 -1.25 -30.62 -4.85
C PHE A 346 -1.73 -31.40 -6.10
N GLU A 347 -2.84 -32.12 -6.02
CA GLU A 347 -3.46 -32.76 -7.20
C GLU A 347 -3.97 -31.72 -8.18
N ALA A 348 -4.68 -30.71 -7.70
CA ALA A 348 -5.17 -29.62 -8.55
C ALA A 348 -4.03 -28.91 -9.30
N ILE A 349 -2.91 -28.62 -8.62
CA ILE A 349 -1.74 -27.94 -9.22
C ILE A 349 -0.99 -28.89 -10.17
N ARG A 350 -1.04 -30.21 -9.93
CA ARG A 350 -0.35 -31.18 -10.76
C ARG A 350 -1.05 -31.36 -12.12
N GLU A 351 -2.35 -31.21 -12.17
CA GLU A 351 -3.12 -31.33 -13.42
C GLU A 351 -2.86 -30.16 -14.36
N GLU A 352 -2.92 -28.93 -13.86
CA GLU A 352 -2.67 -27.71 -14.63
C GLU A 352 -2.31 -26.54 -13.73
N ASP A 353 -1.75 -25.48 -14.31
CA ASP A 353 -1.49 -24.22 -13.61
C ASP A 353 -2.80 -23.62 -13.13
N ARG A 354 -2.82 -23.02 -11.92
CA ARG A 354 -4.01 -22.43 -11.31
C ARG A 354 -3.81 -20.95 -11.04
N LEU A 355 -4.80 -20.12 -11.36
CA LEU A 355 -4.78 -18.69 -11.10
C LEU A 355 -5.80 -18.35 -10.03
N VAL A 356 -5.45 -17.41 -9.14
CA VAL A 356 -6.37 -16.83 -8.16
C VAL A 356 -6.33 -15.31 -8.23
N HIS A 357 -7.50 -14.66 -8.18
CA HIS A 357 -7.66 -13.22 -8.25
C HIS A 357 -8.27 -12.71 -6.94
N HIS A 358 -7.41 -12.29 -6.01
CA HIS A 358 -7.82 -11.74 -4.71
C HIS A 358 -8.36 -10.31 -4.84
N PRO A 359 -9.29 -9.88 -3.95
CA PRO A 359 -9.97 -10.65 -2.89
C PRO A 359 -11.21 -11.39 -3.40
N TYR A 360 -11.52 -11.35 -4.68
CA TYR A 360 -12.73 -11.98 -5.24
C TYR A 360 -12.74 -13.49 -5.01
N GLU A 361 -11.59 -14.10 -5.17
CA GLU A 361 -11.27 -15.47 -4.79
C GLU A 361 -10.41 -15.43 -3.51
N SER A 362 -10.76 -16.26 -2.51
CA SER A 362 -10.18 -16.17 -1.18
C SER A 362 -8.67 -16.41 -1.17
N PHE A 363 -7.95 -15.64 -0.35
CA PHE A 363 -6.54 -15.89 -0.05
C PHE A 363 -6.34 -17.16 0.78
N ASP A 364 -7.40 -17.73 1.36
CA ASP A 364 -7.33 -18.95 2.15
C ASP A 364 -6.72 -20.11 1.37
N VAL A 365 -6.90 -20.17 0.05
CA VAL A 365 -6.27 -21.22 -0.79
C VAL A 365 -4.73 -21.14 -0.71
N VAL A 366 -4.14 -19.94 -0.61
CA VAL A 366 -2.69 -19.76 -0.43
C VAL A 366 -2.27 -20.17 0.97
N VAL A 367 -3.08 -19.85 1.98
CA VAL A 367 -2.86 -20.30 3.36
C VAL A 367 -2.94 -21.80 3.45
N ASP A 368 -3.92 -22.43 2.82
CA ASP A 368 -4.14 -23.88 2.84
C ASP A 368 -3.04 -24.62 2.08
N PHE A 369 -2.48 -24.04 1.02
CA PHE A 369 -1.29 -24.58 0.35
C PHE A 369 -0.11 -24.74 1.34
N VAL A 370 0.17 -23.72 2.15
CA VAL A 370 1.25 -23.78 3.14
C VAL A 370 0.88 -24.69 4.33
N LYS A 371 -0.38 -24.66 4.80
CA LYS A 371 -0.87 -25.54 5.87
C LYS A 371 -0.82 -27.01 5.46
N LYS A 372 -1.25 -27.34 4.25
CA LYS A 372 -1.18 -28.70 3.72
C LYS A 372 0.26 -29.16 3.60
N ALA A 373 1.15 -28.30 3.06
CA ALA A 373 2.57 -28.56 2.99
C ALA A 373 3.19 -28.84 4.38
N ALA A 374 2.75 -28.13 5.42
CA ALA A 374 3.25 -28.29 6.78
C ALA A 374 2.92 -29.67 7.38
N THR A 375 1.82 -30.29 6.99
CA THR A 375 1.31 -31.54 7.57
C THR A 375 1.50 -32.76 6.67
N ASP A 376 1.68 -32.60 5.36
CA ASP A 376 1.86 -33.70 4.42
C ASP A 376 3.20 -34.41 4.67
N PRO A 377 3.23 -35.72 4.98
CA PRO A 377 4.46 -36.46 5.24
C PRO A 377 5.40 -36.54 4.03
N ASN A 378 4.90 -36.36 2.82
CA ASN A 378 5.68 -36.38 1.60
C ASN A 378 6.39 -35.05 1.30
N VAL A 379 6.04 -33.96 1.98
CA VAL A 379 6.72 -32.69 1.83
C VAL A 379 8.04 -32.71 2.60
N LEU A 380 9.13 -32.40 1.89
CA LEU A 380 10.50 -32.41 2.38
C LEU A 380 10.96 -31.03 2.82
N ALA A 381 10.62 -30.01 2.04
CA ALA A 381 11.06 -28.64 2.29
C ALA A 381 10.02 -27.60 1.88
N ILE A 382 10.03 -26.47 2.60
CA ILE A 382 9.26 -25.26 2.27
C ILE A 382 10.24 -24.09 2.28
N LYS A 383 10.24 -23.30 1.20
CA LYS A 383 11.02 -22.05 1.14
C LYS A 383 10.07 -20.90 0.79
N GLN A 384 10.10 -19.79 1.55
CA GLN A 384 9.16 -18.70 1.37
C GLN A 384 9.77 -17.33 1.65
N THR A 385 9.35 -16.32 0.88
CA THR A 385 9.67 -14.91 1.13
C THR A 385 8.54 -14.23 1.89
N LEU A 386 8.88 -13.43 2.91
CA LEU A 386 7.94 -12.63 3.70
C LEU A 386 8.40 -11.17 3.72
N TYR A 387 7.51 -10.26 3.34
CA TYR A 387 7.78 -8.81 3.32
C TYR A 387 6.96 -8.06 4.37
N ARG A 388 5.66 -8.15 4.31
CA ARG A 388 4.69 -7.61 5.30
C ARG A 388 3.78 -8.74 5.74
N VAL A 389 3.75 -8.99 7.02
CA VAL A 389 3.02 -10.11 7.62
C VAL A 389 1.99 -9.57 8.60
N SER A 390 0.80 -10.17 8.65
CA SER A 390 -0.22 -9.81 9.63
C SER A 390 0.20 -10.14 11.07
N GLY A 391 -0.40 -9.47 12.06
CA GLY A 391 -0.06 -9.69 13.48
C GLY A 391 -0.31 -11.12 13.97
N ASN A 392 -1.29 -11.84 13.40
CA ASN A 392 -1.60 -13.25 13.67
C ASN A 392 -1.60 -14.04 12.36
N SER A 393 -0.46 -14.10 11.68
CA SER A 393 -0.36 -14.72 10.36
C SER A 393 -0.55 -16.24 10.39
N PRO A 394 -1.57 -16.75 9.68
CA PRO A 394 -1.77 -18.20 9.54
C PRO A 394 -0.66 -18.87 8.73
N ILE A 395 -0.02 -18.14 7.82
CA ILE A 395 1.13 -18.63 7.05
C ILE A 395 2.34 -18.84 7.96
N VAL A 396 2.67 -17.86 8.82
CA VAL A 396 3.78 -18.01 9.78
C VAL A 396 3.52 -19.16 10.74
N ALA A 397 2.29 -19.29 11.24
CA ALA A 397 1.90 -20.44 12.09
C ALA A 397 2.09 -21.80 11.35
N ALA A 398 1.76 -21.86 10.07
CA ALA A 398 1.95 -23.05 9.25
C ALA A 398 3.44 -23.36 9.01
N LEU A 399 4.29 -22.35 8.79
CA LEU A 399 5.74 -22.53 8.65
C LEU A 399 6.39 -23.04 9.94
N ILE A 400 5.99 -22.49 11.09
CA ILE A 400 6.40 -22.99 12.41
C ILE A 400 6.02 -24.46 12.56
N LYS A 401 4.75 -24.80 12.26
CA LYS A 401 4.26 -26.17 12.32
C LYS A 401 5.02 -27.13 11.40
N ALA A 402 5.41 -26.66 10.21
CA ALA A 402 6.23 -27.44 9.29
C ALA A 402 7.61 -27.79 9.88
N ALA A 403 8.28 -26.82 10.51
CA ALA A 403 9.56 -27.03 11.17
C ALA A 403 9.44 -28.00 12.36
N GLU A 404 8.42 -27.85 13.21
CA GLU A 404 8.10 -28.77 14.30
C GLU A 404 7.83 -30.19 13.80
N ASN A 405 7.27 -30.37 12.60
CA ASN A 405 7.06 -31.66 11.95
C ASN A 405 8.33 -32.20 11.25
N GLY A 406 9.50 -31.58 11.47
CA GLY A 406 10.79 -32.03 10.96
C GLY A 406 11.09 -31.70 9.51
N LYS A 407 10.32 -30.78 8.87
CA LYS A 407 10.56 -30.36 7.51
C LYS A 407 11.67 -29.29 7.44
N GLN A 408 12.38 -29.24 6.32
CA GLN A 408 13.34 -28.18 6.04
C GLN A 408 12.58 -26.89 5.69
N VAL A 409 12.56 -25.91 6.59
CA VAL A 409 11.85 -24.64 6.38
C VAL A 409 12.85 -23.50 6.29
N THR A 410 12.88 -22.84 5.14
CA THR A 410 13.72 -21.65 4.90
C THR A 410 12.82 -20.44 4.65
N VAL A 411 12.98 -19.40 5.44
CA VAL A 411 12.15 -18.20 5.35
C VAL A 411 13.01 -16.96 5.22
N LEU A 412 12.85 -16.22 4.14
CA LEU A 412 13.44 -14.91 4.03
C LEU A 412 12.45 -13.86 4.57
N VAL A 413 12.83 -13.18 5.64
CA VAL A 413 12.05 -12.12 6.29
C VAL A 413 12.71 -10.78 6.00
N GLU A 414 12.02 -9.88 5.29
CA GLU A 414 12.53 -8.54 5.00
C GLU A 414 12.37 -7.62 6.22
N LEU A 415 13.42 -7.48 7.01
CA LEU A 415 13.40 -6.67 8.23
C LEU A 415 13.25 -5.17 7.97
N LYS A 416 13.68 -4.69 6.81
CA LYS A 416 13.64 -3.27 6.40
C LYS A 416 12.31 -2.90 5.73
N ALA A 417 11.23 -3.70 5.93
CA ALA A 417 9.90 -3.34 5.48
C ALA A 417 9.39 -2.15 6.29
N ARG A 418 9.34 -0.97 5.65
CA ARG A 418 9.08 0.32 6.30
C ARG A 418 7.80 0.33 7.13
N PHE A 419 7.92 0.72 8.41
CA PHE A 419 6.89 0.73 9.46
C PHE A 419 6.41 -0.66 9.94
N ASP A 420 6.93 -1.74 9.38
CA ASP A 420 6.66 -3.11 9.82
C ASP A 420 7.88 -3.77 10.47
N GLU A 421 8.97 -3.02 10.69
CA GLU A 421 10.25 -3.54 11.15
C GLU A 421 10.11 -4.28 12.50
N GLU A 422 9.42 -3.68 13.48
CA GLU A 422 9.21 -4.29 14.81
C GLU A 422 8.42 -5.61 14.70
N ASN A 423 7.36 -5.62 13.90
CA ASN A 423 6.54 -6.81 13.66
C ASN A 423 7.35 -7.92 12.98
N ASN A 424 8.12 -7.57 11.95
CA ASN A 424 8.93 -8.53 11.20
C ASN A 424 10.07 -9.12 12.06
N ILE A 425 10.68 -8.31 12.95
CA ILE A 425 11.66 -8.81 13.93
C ILE A 425 11.03 -9.84 14.88
N GLN A 426 9.80 -9.58 15.37
CA GLN A 426 9.11 -10.52 16.24
C GLN A 426 8.82 -11.85 15.53
N TRP A 427 8.38 -11.82 14.28
CA TRP A 427 8.11 -13.00 13.48
C TRP A 427 9.40 -13.78 13.15
N ALA A 428 10.46 -13.09 12.75
CA ALA A 428 11.76 -13.69 12.51
C ALA A 428 12.25 -14.47 13.74
N THR A 429 12.17 -13.85 14.92
CA THR A 429 12.56 -14.50 16.19
C THR A 429 11.69 -15.71 16.53
N LYS A 430 10.36 -15.67 16.24
CA LYS A 430 9.48 -16.83 16.48
C LYS A 430 9.79 -17.99 15.53
N LEU A 431 10.05 -17.69 14.26
CA LEU A 431 10.43 -18.70 13.26
C LEU A 431 11.75 -19.38 13.62
N GLU A 432 12.77 -18.62 14.03
CA GLU A 432 14.06 -19.19 14.48
C GLU A 432 13.90 -20.11 15.67
N LYS A 433 13.14 -19.70 16.70
CA LYS A 433 12.87 -20.52 17.88
C LYS A 433 12.17 -21.84 17.55
N ALA A 434 11.40 -21.88 16.47
CA ALA A 434 10.73 -23.09 15.97
C ALA A 434 11.65 -23.98 15.12
N GLY A 435 12.90 -23.58 14.85
CA GLY A 435 13.86 -24.33 14.05
C GLY A 435 13.82 -24.02 12.56
N CYS A 436 13.15 -22.95 12.12
CA CYS A 436 13.23 -22.48 10.74
C CYS A 436 14.59 -21.83 10.46
N HIS A 437 15.12 -22.03 9.26
CA HIS A 437 16.26 -21.28 8.76
C HIS A 437 15.77 -19.90 8.27
N VAL A 438 16.06 -18.86 9.06
CA VAL A 438 15.61 -17.49 8.78
C VAL A 438 16.74 -16.66 8.19
N ILE A 439 16.42 -15.90 7.13
CA ILE A 439 17.33 -14.98 6.44
C ILE A 439 16.77 -13.59 6.50
N TYR A 440 17.58 -12.62 6.90
CA TYR A 440 17.19 -11.22 7.18
C TYR A 440 17.36 -10.27 5.98
N GLY A 441 17.10 -10.77 4.78
CA GLY A 441 17.30 -10.02 3.54
C GLY A 441 18.73 -10.11 3.01
N LEU A 442 19.03 -9.33 1.98
CA LEU A 442 20.34 -9.23 1.37
C LEU A 442 20.94 -7.84 1.63
N THR A 443 22.25 -7.78 1.85
CA THR A 443 22.99 -6.51 2.02
C THR A 443 22.81 -5.64 0.78
N GLY A 444 22.48 -4.36 0.95
CA GLY A 444 22.28 -3.40 -0.14
C GLY A 444 20.99 -3.57 -0.96
N LEU A 445 20.24 -4.66 -0.77
CA LEU A 445 18.99 -4.93 -1.50
C LEU A 445 17.82 -5.14 -0.54
N LYS A 446 16.61 -4.78 -0.98
CA LYS A 446 15.36 -5.15 -0.28
C LYS A 446 14.66 -6.25 -1.05
N THR A 447 14.29 -7.34 -0.38
CA THR A 447 13.58 -8.44 -1.01
C THR A 447 12.09 -8.13 -1.07
N HIS A 448 11.55 -8.05 -2.28
CA HIS A 448 10.14 -7.72 -2.50
C HIS A 448 9.38 -8.73 -3.38
N CYS A 449 10.04 -9.75 -3.91
CA CYS A 449 9.40 -10.85 -4.62
C CYS A 449 8.48 -11.66 -3.69
N LYS A 450 7.41 -12.24 -4.24
CA LYS A 450 6.44 -13.06 -3.54
C LYS A 450 6.44 -14.44 -4.14
N ILE A 451 7.11 -15.36 -3.45
CA ILE A 451 7.28 -16.75 -3.90
C ILE A 451 7.28 -17.71 -2.72
N CYS A 452 6.59 -18.81 -2.88
CA CYS A 452 6.59 -19.97 -1.98
C CYS A 452 6.90 -21.22 -2.80
N LEU A 453 7.93 -21.96 -2.39
CA LEU A 453 8.36 -23.21 -3.00
C LEU A 453 8.15 -24.35 -1.99
N VAL A 454 7.41 -25.36 -2.40
CA VAL A 454 7.22 -26.63 -1.67
C VAL A 454 7.88 -27.75 -2.45
N VAL A 455 8.81 -28.46 -1.82
CA VAL A 455 9.47 -29.65 -2.40
C VAL A 455 8.81 -30.89 -1.83
N ARG A 456 8.18 -31.70 -2.68
CA ARG A 456 7.40 -32.89 -2.30
C ARG A 456 7.92 -34.13 -3.02
N LYS A 457 7.91 -35.25 -2.31
CA LYS A 457 8.20 -36.58 -2.89
C LYS A 457 6.87 -37.19 -3.39
N ASP A 458 6.61 -37.07 -4.68
CA ASP A 458 5.47 -37.71 -5.33
C ASP A 458 5.78 -39.16 -5.72
N LYS A 459 4.81 -39.89 -6.24
CA LYS A 459 4.98 -41.28 -6.66
C LYS A 459 5.99 -41.45 -7.81
N ASP A 460 6.12 -40.41 -8.63
CA ASP A 460 6.98 -40.33 -9.82
C ASP A 460 8.31 -39.62 -9.57
N GLY A 461 8.59 -39.20 -8.34
CA GLY A 461 9.85 -38.56 -7.96
C GLY A 461 9.68 -37.27 -7.15
N ILE A 462 10.72 -36.46 -7.10
CA ILE A 462 10.71 -35.15 -6.42
C ILE A 462 10.06 -34.12 -7.34
N ARG A 463 9.00 -33.46 -6.83
CA ARG A 463 8.29 -32.41 -7.54
C ARG A 463 8.34 -31.10 -6.74
N ARG A 464 8.41 -29.98 -7.46
CA ARG A 464 8.43 -28.63 -6.91
C ARG A 464 7.10 -27.97 -7.19
N TYR A 465 6.37 -27.61 -6.15
CA TYR A 465 5.12 -26.88 -6.22
C TYR A 465 5.36 -25.44 -5.85
N LEU A 466 4.85 -24.51 -6.60
CA LEU A 466 5.09 -23.09 -6.47
C LEU A 466 3.79 -22.33 -6.30
N HIS A 467 3.83 -21.31 -5.48
CA HIS A 467 2.94 -20.17 -5.55
C HIS A 467 3.77 -18.91 -5.78
N MET A 468 3.38 -18.13 -6.78
CA MET A 468 4.00 -16.84 -7.11
C MET A 468 2.89 -15.81 -7.25
N GLY A 469 3.12 -14.57 -6.76
CA GLY A 469 2.05 -13.58 -6.78
C GLY A 469 2.52 -12.14 -6.91
N THR A 470 1.57 -11.28 -7.22
CA THR A 470 1.77 -9.83 -7.26
C THR A 470 1.65 -9.21 -5.87
N GLY A 471 0.95 -9.86 -4.94
CA GLY A 471 0.62 -9.40 -3.59
C GLY A 471 1.42 -10.06 -2.47
N ASN A 472 1.51 -9.39 -1.33
CA ASN A 472 2.20 -9.90 -0.15
C ASN A 472 1.47 -11.11 0.47
N TYR A 473 2.22 -11.96 1.16
CA TYR A 473 1.68 -13.04 1.99
C TYR A 473 1.10 -12.50 3.30
N ASN A 474 0.02 -11.73 3.18
CA ASN A 474 -0.66 -11.06 4.29
C ASN A 474 -2.19 -11.21 4.12
N ASP A 475 -2.77 -12.09 4.92
CA ASP A 475 -4.19 -12.45 4.90
C ASP A 475 -5.12 -11.27 5.21
N SER A 476 -4.66 -10.32 6.03
CA SER A 476 -5.44 -9.13 6.36
C SER A 476 -5.53 -8.16 5.18
N THR A 477 -4.39 -7.84 4.53
CA THR A 477 -4.39 -6.92 3.37
C THR A 477 -4.96 -7.57 2.11
N ALA A 478 -4.86 -8.90 1.97
CA ALA A 478 -5.44 -9.64 0.84
C ALA A 478 -6.97 -9.52 0.73
N ARG A 479 -7.65 -9.01 1.76
CA ARG A 479 -9.10 -8.72 1.74
C ARG A 479 -9.44 -7.39 1.07
N PHE A 480 -8.47 -6.50 0.91
CA PHE A 480 -8.68 -5.14 0.41
C PHE A 480 -7.83 -4.82 -0.82
N TYR A 481 -6.79 -5.62 -1.11
CA TYR A 481 -5.90 -5.44 -2.26
C TYR A 481 -6.28 -6.39 -3.38
N THR A 482 -6.38 -5.86 -4.61
CA THR A 482 -6.57 -6.73 -5.77
C THR A 482 -5.21 -7.22 -6.23
N ASP A 483 -4.99 -8.52 -6.05
CA ASP A 483 -3.75 -9.18 -6.44
C ASP A 483 -4.04 -10.48 -7.19
N ILE A 484 -3.05 -10.96 -7.93
CA ILE A 484 -3.14 -12.19 -8.68
C ILE A 484 -2.02 -13.13 -8.23
N GLY A 485 -2.38 -14.38 -7.95
CA GLY A 485 -1.46 -15.45 -7.63
C GLY A 485 -1.57 -16.60 -8.64
N MET A 486 -0.45 -17.23 -8.95
CA MET A 486 -0.38 -18.41 -9.81
C MET A 486 0.26 -19.56 -9.06
N PHE A 487 -0.38 -20.73 -9.14
CA PHE A 487 0.19 -22.00 -8.69
C PHE A 487 0.66 -22.80 -9.91
N THR A 488 1.83 -23.41 -9.79
CA THR A 488 2.39 -24.27 -10.85
C THR A 488 3.30 -25.35 -10.26
N CYS A 489 3.45 -26.44 -10.95
CA CYS A 489 4.49 -27.44 -10.67
C CYS A 489 5.33 -27.77 -11.91
N ARG A 490 5.31 -26.91 -12.92
CA ARG A 490 6.16 -27.07 -14.12
C ARG A 490 7.63 -27.04 -13.72
N GLU A 491 8.43 -27.94 -14.31
CA GLU A 491 9.82 -28.16 -13.90
C GLU A 491 10.68 -26.94 -14.05
N GLU A 492 10.56 -26.20 -15.16
CA GLU A 492 11.37 -25.01 -15.45
C GLU A 492 11.19 -23.91 -14.40
N TYR A 493 9.95 -23.68 -13.98
CA TYR A 493 9.65 -22.72 -12.87
C TYR A 493 10.19 -23.24 -11.54
N GLY A 494 10.13 -24.56 -11.31
CA GLY A 494 10.66 -25.20 -10.09
C GLY A 494 12.18 -25.11 -10.00
N VAL A 495 12.88 -25.26 -11.11
CA VAL A 495 14.34 -25.09 -11.21
C VAL A 495 14.73 -23.65 -10.93
N ASP A 496 14.06 -22.71 -11.58
CA ASP A 496 14.30 -21.27 -11.39
C ASP A 496 14.03 -20.83 -9.96
N ALA A 497 12.96 -21.31 -9.33
CA ALA A 497 12.65 -21.03 -7.94
C ALA A 497 13.73 -21.57 -6.99
N SER A 498 14.22 -22.79 -7.22
CA SER A 498 15.32 -23.36 -6.44
C SER A 498 16.58 -22.50 -6.58
N SER A 499 16.90 -22.08 -7.78
CA SER A 499 18.03 -21.20 -8.11
C SER A 499 17.90 -19.84 -7.44
N LEU A 500 16.69 -19.23 -7.51
CA LEU A 500 16.41 -17.95 -6.85
C LEU A 500 16.62 -18.06 -5.33
N PHE A 501 16.11 -19.10 -4.67
CA PHE A 501 16.34 -19.29 -3.26
C PHE A 501 17.81 -19.53 -2.92
N ASN A 502 18.58 -20.21 -3.77
CA ASN A 502 20.02 -20.36 -3.57
C ASN A 502 20.76 -19.02 -3.64
N VAL A 503 20.35 -18.11 -4.54
CA VAL A 503 20.88 -16.73 -4.57
C VAL A 503 20.50 -15.98 -3.30
N LEU A 504 19.24 -16.10 -2.85
CA LEU A 504 18.74 -15.40 -1.66
C LEU A 504 19.38 -15.90 -0.35
N THR A 505 19.82 -17.14 -0.31
CA THR A 505 20.29 -17.80 0.93
C THR A 505 21.80 -18.06 0.97
N GLY A 506 22.47 -18.15 -0.17
CA GLY A 506 23.81 -18.65 -0.25
C GLY A 506 24.82 -17.74 -0.92
N TYR A 507 24.46 -16.50 -1.25
CA TYR A 507 25.33 -15.57 -1.98
C TYR A 507 25.89 -16.16 -3.31
N SER A 508 25.15 -17.11 -3.89
CA SER A 508 25.56 -17.65 -5.19
C SER A 508 25.34 -16.60 -6.29
N THR A 509 26.16 -16.66 -7.33
CA THR A 509 26.00 -15.82 -8.51
C THR A 509 24.63 -16.10 -9.13
N PRO A 510 23.86 -15.06 -9.53
CA PRO A 510 22.59 -15.27 -10.22
C PRO A 510 22.81 -16.10 -11.49
N PRO A 511 22.09 -17.23 -11.68
CA PRO A 511 22.17 -18.01 -12.90
C PRO A 511 21.40 -17.32 -14.04
N GLU A 512 21.54 -17.84 -15.25
CA GLU A 512 20.54 -17.60 -16.29
C GLU A 512 19.27 -18.38 -15.92
N TYR A 513 18.15 -17.69 -15.74
CA TYR A 513 16.85 -18.28 -15.44
C TYR A 513 16.16 -18.73 -16.72
N ASN A 514 15.40 -19.83 -16.68
CA ASN A 514 14.64 -20.32 -17.83
C ASN A 514 13.39 -19.47 -18.09
N LYS A 515 12.68 -19.10 -17.04
CA LYS A 515 11.39 -18.38 -17.07
C LYS A 515 11.39 -17.11 -16.24
N PHE A 516 12.14 -17.07 -15.14
CA PHE A 516 12.10 -15.96 -14.21
C PHE A 516 12.87 -14.75 -14.72
N ILE A 517 12.29 -13.59 -14.58
CA ILE A 517 12.92 -12.29 -14.79
C ILE A 517 13.13 -11.66 -13.41
N VAL A 518 14.37 -11.65 -12.94
CA VAL A 518 14.72 -11.26 -11.58
C VAL A 518 15.49 -9.94 -11.56
N ALA A 519 15.04 -8.99 -10.74
CA ALA A 519 15.81 -7.79 -10.44
C ALA A 519 16.84 -8.08 -9.32
N PRO A 520 17.98 -7.34 -9.28
CA PRO A 520 18.32 -6.19 -10.13
C PRO A 520 18.98 -6.54 -11.48
N HIS A 521 19.40 -7.79 -11.70
CA HIS A 521 20.30 -8.10 -12.81
C HIS A 521 19.61 -8.26 -14.18
N GLY A 522 18.46 -8.91 -14.25
CA GLY A 522 17.80 -9.26 -15.52
C GLY A 522 16.59 -8.41 -15.89
N MET A 523 15.96 -7.72 -14.95
CA MET A 523 14.62 -7.15 -15.13
C MET A 523 14.63 -5.88 -15.99
N ARG A 524 15.53 -4.95 -15.75
CA ARG A 524 15.66 -3.73 -16.57
C ARG A 524 15.97 -4.05 -18.03
N PRO A 525 17.02 -4.81 -18.35
CA PRO A 525 17.32 -5.20 -19.74
C PRO A 525 16.14 -5.93 -20.41
N PHE A 526 15.40 -6.75 -19.67
CA PHE A 526 14.23 -7.44 -20.18
C PHE A 526 13.15 -6.46 -20.64
N PHE A 527 12.71 -5.51 -19.78
CA PHE A 527 11.67 -4.56 -20.16
C PHE A 527 12.12 -3.64 -21.30
N GLU A 528 13.38 -3.20 -21.28
CA GLU A 528 13.95 -2.41 -22.36
C GLU A 528 13.90 -3.17 -23.69
N ALA A 529 14.34 -4.42 -23.71
CA ALA A 529 14.30 -5.27 -24.90
C ALA A 529 12.88 -5.48 -25.43
N MET A 530 11.92 -5.73 -24.55
CA MET A 530 10.51 -5.93 -24.94
C MET A 530 9.88 -4.66 -25.53
N ILE A 531 10.16 -3.48 -24.97
CA ILE A 531 9.67 -2.20 -25.50
C ILE A 531 10.32 -1.89 -26.85
N ILE A 532 11.62 -2.14 -26.98
CA ILE A 532 12.37 -1.97 -28.23
C ILE A 532 11.84 -2.91 -29.31
N GLN A 533 11.55 -4.18 -28.97
CA GLN A 533 10.99 -5.15 -29.91
C GLN A 533 9.63 -4.69 -30.48
N GLU A 534 8.73 -4.18 -29.62
CA GLU A 534 7.46 -3.60 -30.09
C GLU A 534 7.69 -2.36 -30.97
N THR A 535 8.70 -1.55 -30.64
CA THR A 535 9.08 -0.38 -31.45
C THR A 535 9.53 -0.79 -32.86
N GLU A 536 10.36 -1.82 -32.95
CA GLU A 536 10.84 -2.34 -34.24
C GLU A 536 9.69 -3.02 -35.02
N ASN A 537 8.80 -3.78 -34.34
CA ASN A 537 7.62 -4.32 -34.97
C ASN A 537 6.76 -3.23 -35.61
N ALA A 538 6.52 -2.13 -34.91
CA ALA A 538 5.74 -0.99 -35.43
C ALA A 538 6.42 -0.32 -36.64
N LYS A 539 7.74 -0.12 -36.60
CA LYS A 539 8.53 0.43 -37.73
C LYS A 539 8.44 -0.46 -38.99
N LEU A 540 8.33 -1.77 -38.79
CA LEU A 540 8.16 -2.74 -39.89
C LEU A 540 6.70 -2.86 -40.34
N GLY A 541 5.75 -2.13 -39.75
CA GLY A 541 4.32 -2.22 -40.04
C GLY A 541 3.65 -3.49 -39.50
N LEU A 542 4.31 -4.20 -38.59
CA LEU A 542 3.77 -5.39 -37.91
C LEU A 542 2.89 -4.99 -36.73
N PRO A 543 1.96 -5.86 -36.29
CA PRO A 543 1.16 -5.66 -35.09
C PRO A 543 2.06 -5.39 -33.87
N ALA A 544 1.84 -4.25 -33.22
CA ALA A 544 2.62 -3.79 -32.07
C ALA A 544 1.75 -3.10 -31.05
N LYS A 545 1.80 -3.56 -29.81
CA LYS A 545 1.04 -2.97 -28.69
C LYS A 545 1.69 -3.31 -27.36
N ILE A 546 1.68 -2.34 -26.45
CA ILE A 546 2.10 -2.52 -25.06
C ILE A 546 0.91 -2.27 -24.15
N THR A 547 0.65 -3.19 -23.25
CA THR A 547 -0.35 -3.01 -22.19
C THR A 547 0.29 -3.30 -20.84
N ALA A 548 0.19 -2.37 -19.89
CA ALA A 548 0.70 -2.59 -18.54
C ALA A 548 -0.26 -2.10 -17.47
N LYS A 549 -0.38 -2.87 -16.38
CA LYS A 549 -1.03 -2.51 -15.13
C LYS A 549 0.05 -2.50 -14.04
N VAL A 550 0.28 -1.34 -13.44
CA VAL A 550 1.30 -1.12 -12.40
C VAL A 550 0.79 -0.17 -11.32
N ASN A 551 1.43 -0.16 -10.17
CA ASN A 551 1.10 0.84 -9.14
C ASN A 551 1.78 2.17 -9.38
N SER A 552 2.98 2.17 -9.94
CA SER A 552 3.75 3.39 -10.22
C SER A 552 4.57 3.26 -11.49
N LEU A 553 4.63 4.36 -12.24
CA LEU A 553 5.47 4.53 -13.44
C LEU A 553 6.34 5.78 -13.23
N VAL A 554 7.62 5.56 -12.92
CA VAL A 554 8.56 6.62 -12.48
C VAL A 554 9.90 6.55 -13.21
N ASP A 555 10.28 5.37 -13.72
CA ASP A 555 11.60 5.17 -14.33
C ASP A 555 11.74 6.02 -15.61
N PRO A 556 12.70 6.97 -15.66
CA PRO A 556 12.82 7.89 -16.79
C PRO A 556 13.31 7.20 -18.08
N GLU A 557 14.05 6.11 -17.97
CA GLU A 557 14.54 5.36 -19.12
C GLU A 557 13.40 4.56 -19.75
N ILE A 558 12.61 3.84 -18.94
CA ILE A 558 11.39 3.17 -19.42
C ILE A 558 10.40 4.18 -20.03
N ILE A 559 10.20 5.34 -19.41
CA ILE A 559 9.32 6.38 -19.96
C ILE A 559 9.85 6.89 -21.30
N SER A 560 11.16 7.11 -21.43
CA SER A 560 11.77 7.52 -22.69
C SER A 560 11.56 6.49 -23.80
N LEU A 561 11.73 5.20 -23.50
CA LEU A 561 11.49 4.11 -24.47
C LEU A 561 10.02 4.00 -24.86
N LEU A 562 9.09 4.21 -23.91
CA LEU A 562 7.65 4.25 -24.22
C LEU A 562 7.29 5.43 -25.15
N TYR A 563 7.97 6.58 -25.00
CA TYR A 563 7.80 7.70 -25.92
C TYR A 563 8.36 7.38 -27.31
N ASP A 564 9.55 6.79 -27.38
CA ASP A 564 10.15 6.33 -28.64
C ASP A 564 9.24 5.30 -29.34
N ALA A 565 8.65 4.36 -28.59
CA ALA A 565 7.67 3.38 -29.09
C ALA A 565 6.37 4.05 -29.59
N SER A 566 5.83 5.02 -28.82
CA SER A 566 4.65 5.80 -29.26
C SER A 566 4.91 6.53 -30.57
N ASN A 567 6.08 7.17 -30.72
CA ASN A 567 6.47 7.86 -31.95
C ASN A 567 6.64 6.91 -33.15
N ALA A 568 6.99 5.66 -32.90
CA ALA A 568 7.05 4.61 -33.93
C ALA A 568 5.66 4.06 -34.32
N GLY A 569 4.58 4.43 -33.60
CA GLY A 569 3.21 4.00 -33.86
C GLY A 569 2.68 2.90 -32.97
N VAL A 570 3.45 2.44 -31.96
CA VAL A 570 3.01 1.45 -30.98
C VAL A 570 1.83 2.01 -30.17
N LYS A 571 0.72 1.26 -30.06
CA LYS A 571 -0.39 1.58 -29.16
C LYS A 571 -0.04 1.18 -27.73
N ILE A 572 -0.11 2.12 -26.80
CA ILE A 572 0.30 1.89 -25.41
C ILE A 572 -0.86 2.19 -24.46
N ASP A 573 -1.37 1.15 -23.81
CA ASP A 573 -2.48 1.21 -22.85
C ASP A 573 -1.97 0.94 -21.43
N LEU A 574 -2.00 1.94 -20.55
CA LEU A 574 -1.47 1.85 -19.18
C LEU A 574 -2.55 2.03 -18.13
N ILE A 575 -2.56 1.15 -17.13
CA ILE A 575 -3.30 1.32 -15.87
C ILE A 575 -2.28 1.62 -14.78
N VAL A 576 -2.22 2.87 -14.33
CA VAL A 576 -1.30 3.32 -13.29
C VAL A 576 -2.10 3.85 -12.10
N ARG A 577 -2.15 3.09 -11.01
CA ARG A 577 -2.96 3.44 -9.85
C ARG A 577 -2.49 4.71 -9.17
N GLY A 578 -1.21 4.81 -8.88
CA GLY A 578 -0.60 5.84 -8.03
C GLY A 578 0.22 6.88 -8.81
N ILE A 579 1.51 6.92 -8.54
CA ILE A 579 2.46 7.86 -9.15
C ILE A 579 2.63 7.54 -10.63
N CYS A 580 2.46 8.54 -11.48
CA CYS A 580 2.74 8.48 -12.91
C CYS A 580 3.54 9.71 -13.32
N CYS A 581 4.82 9.51 -13.67
CA CYS A 581 5.67 10.59 -14.17
C CYS A 581 5.54 10.77 -15.68
N LEU A 582 5.02 9.77 -16.41
CA LEU A 582 4.69 9.85 -17.83
C LEU A 582 3.49 10.76 -18.06
N VAL A 583 3.54 11.58 -19.09
CA VAL A 583 2.44 12.46 -19.54
C VAL A 583 1.92 11.95 -20.89
N PRO A 584 0.68 11.44 -20.98
CA PRO A 584 0.12 10.91 -22.22
C PRO A 584 -0.41 12.01 -23.15
N GLY A 585 -0.55 11.72 -24.46
CA GLY A 585 -1.23 12.57 -25.42
C GLY A 585 -0.49 13.88 -25.77
N VAL A 586 0.83 13.94 -25.55
CA VAL A 586 1.68 15.08 -25.92
C VAL A 586 2.20 14.88 -27.33
N HIS A 587 1.98 15.89 -28.20
CA HIS A 587 2.43 15.85 -29.58
C HIS A 587 3.95 15.65 -29.69
N GLY A 588 4.36 14.74 -30.56
CA GLY A 588 5.75 14.37 -30.77
C GLY A 588 6.38 13.47 -29.68
N PHE A 589 5.58 13.03 -28.69
CA PHE A 589 6.04 12.14 -27.63
C PHE A 589 5.08 10.97 -27.35
N SER A 590 3.83 11.25 -27.00
CA SER A 590 2.96 10.26 -26.36
C SER A 590 1.55 10.22 -26.93
N GLU A 591 1.38 10.54 -28.21
CA GLU A 591 0.07 10.61 -28.89
C GLU A 591 -0.64 9.27 -28.89
N ASN A 592 0.11 8.16 -28.92
CA ASN A 592 -0.42 6.80 -28.91
C ASN A 592 -0.49 6.18 -27.49
N ILE A 593 -0.26 6.97 -26.43
CA ILE A 593 -0.29 6.52 -25.05
C ILE A 593 -1.57 6.94 -24.36
N ARG A 594 -2.26 5.99 -23.74
CA ARG A 594 -3.39 6.23 -22.84
C ARG A 594 -3.06 5.76 -21.44
N VAL A 595 -3.31 6.60 -20.44
CA VAL A 595 -3.13 6.27 -19.01
C VAL A 595 -4.46 6.38 -18.29
N VAL A 596 -4.78 5.34 -17.52
CA VAL A 596 -5.97 5.25 -16.67
C VAL A 596 -5.55 4.94 -15.23
N SER A 597 -6.20 5.58 -14.26
CA SER A 597 -6.05 5.29 -12.83
C SER A 597 -7.39 4.84 -12.27
N ILE A 598 -7.41 3.76 -11.48
CA ILE A 598 -8.60 3.24 -10.82
C ILE A 598 -8.42 3.36 -9.31
N VAL A 599 -9.35 4.08 -8.67
CA VAL A 599 -9.45 4.20 -7.21
C VAL A 599 -10.88 3.87 -6.82
N GLY A 600 -11.07 2.91 -5.92
CA GLY A 600 -12.39 2.43 -5.52
C GLY A 600 -12.37 1.75 -4.16
N GLN A 601 -13.37 0.90 -3.89
CA GLN A 601 -13.52 0.14 -2.65
C GLN A 601 -12.29 -0.71 -2.33
N LEU A 602 -11.69 -1.32 -3.36
CA LEU A 602 -10.47 -2.13 -3.25
C LEU A 602 -9.27 -1.34 -3.79
N LEU A 603 -8.09 -1.63 -3.25
CA LEU A 603 -6.83 -1.07 -3.72
C LEU A 603 -6.29 -1.91 -4.89
N GLU A 604 -6.24 -1.31 -6.09
CA GLU A 604 -5.66 -1.95 -7.28
C GLU A 604 -4.15 -2.13 -7.09
N HIS A 605 -3.68 -3.39 -7.05
CA HIS A 605 -2.30 -3.68 -6.66
C HIS A 605 -1.57 -4.64 -7.61
N SER A 606 -2.28 -5.46 -8.37
CA SER A 606 -1.66 -6.40 -9.32
C SER A 606 -0.80 -5.70 -10.38
N ARG A 607 0.27 -6.40 -10.81
CA ARG A 607 1.14 -5.96 -11.91
C ARG A 607 1.07 -6.98 -13.02
N ILE A 608 0.75 -6.49 -14.21
CA ILE A 608 0.56 -7.27 -15.43
C ILE A 608 1.23 -6.52 -16.57
N PHE A 609 1.94 -7.25 -17.43
CA PHE A 609 2.59 -6.71 -18.62
C PHE A 609 2.24 -7.60 -19.81
N ILE A 610 1.80 -7.00 -20.91
CA ILE A 610 1.41 -7.71 -22.14
C ILE A 610 2.07 -6.98 -23.31
N PHE A 611 2.82 -7.73 -24.12
CA PHE A 611 3.46 -7.28 -25.35
C PHE A 611 2.86 -8.05 -26.52
N GLU A 612 2.46 -7.35 -27.59
CA GLU A 612 1.76 -7.93 -28.74
C GLU A 612 2.62 -8.88 -29.56
N ASN A 613 3.91 -8.61 -29.62
CA ASN A 613 4.90 -9.49 -30.25
C ASN A 613 4.45 -10.05 -31.60
N ASN A 614 4.05 -9.17 -32.52
CA ASN A 614 3.63 -9.55 -33.87
C ASN A 614 2.52 -10.59 -33.88
N SER A 615 1.40 -10.33 -33.19
CA SER A 615 0.23 -11.22 -33.05
C SER A 615 0.48 -12.55 -32.30
N ASN A 616 1.60 -12.64 -31.56
CA ASN A 616 1.86 -13.74 -30.63
C ASN A 616 2.06 -13.18 -29.21
N PRO A 617 1.01 -12.71 -28.52
CA PRO A 617 1.13 -11.89 -27.34
C PRO A 617 1.77 -12.63 -26.17
N LEU A 618 2.73 -11.97 -25.54
CA LEU A 618 3.43 -12.43 -24.35
C LEU A 618 2.84 -11.79 -23.10
N TYR A 619 2.53 -12.61 -22.10
CA TYR A 619 1.92 -12.19 -20.85
C TYR A 619 2.87 -12.42 -19.69
N TYR A 620 3.01 -11.42 -18.83
CA TYR A 620 3.83 -11.47 -17.63
C TYR A 620 3.09 -10.91 -16.42
N MET A 621 3.37 -11.48 -15.25
CA MET A 621 2.90 -10.98 -13.96
C MET A 621 4.07 -10.91 -12.99
N GLY A 622 3.95 -10.09 -11.93
CA GLY A 622 5.01 -10.05 -10.93
C GLY A 622 4.86 -9.00 -9.85
N SER A 623 5.95 -8.78 -9.13
CA SER A 623 5.99 -7.90 -7.97
C SER A 623 6.48 -6.48 -8.29
N ALA A 624 7.09 -6.26 -9.45
CA ALA A 624 7.76 -5.02 -9.81
C ALA A 624 6.84 -3.96 -10.42
N ASP A 625 7.02 -2.72 -10.00
CA ASP A 625 6.56 -1.53 -10.73
C ASP A 625 7.68 -0.99 -11.63
N TRP A 626 7.38 -0.16 -12.62
CA TRP A 626 8.36 0.54 -13.43
C TRP A 626 8.96 1.74 -12.68
N MET A 627 9.79 1.43 -11.70
CA MET A 627 10.48 2.38 -10.83
C MET A 627 11.97 2.00 -10.72
N PRO A 628 12.92 2.98 -10.67
CA PRO A 628 14.35 2.69 -10.54
C PRO A 628 14.68 1.74 -9.37
N ARG A 629 14.02 1.96 -8.22
CA ARG A 629 14.25 1.10 -7.04
C ARG A 629 13.80 -0.35 -7.24
N ASN A 630 12.73 -0.60 -8.04
CA ASN A 630 12.26 -1.96 -8.31
C ASN A 630 13.17 -2.66 -9.32
N LEU A 631 13.63 -1.91 -10.34
CA LEU A 631 14.44 -2.47 -11.41
C LEU A 631 15.90 -2.69 -10.99
N ASP A 632 16.45 -1.84 -10.07
CA ASP A 632 17.89 -1.75 -9.83
C ASP A 632 18.32 -1.99 -8.38
N ARG A 633 17.41 -1.89 -7.38
CA ARG A 633 17.76 -1.88 -5.94
C ARG A 633 16.89 -2.79 -5.08
N ARG A 634 16.16 -3.72 -5.69
CA ARG A 634 15.33 -4.71 -5.00
C ARG A 634 15.48 -6.06 -5.65
N VAL A 635 15.18 -7.09 -4.88
CA VAL A 635 14.89 -8.40 -5.47
C VAL A 635 13.40 -8.43 -5.77
N GLU A 636 13.07 -8.37 -7.04
CA GLU A 636 11.71 -8.48 -7.58
C GLU A 636 11.65 -9.70 -8.51
N LEU A 637 10.46 -10.24 -8.69
CA LEU A 637 10.19 -11.36 -9.58
C LEU A 637 9.10 -10.97 -10.57
N VAL A 638 9.37 -11.16 -11.84
CA VAL A 638 8.40 -11.20 -12.94
C VAL A 638 8.50 -12.57 -13.60
N PHE A 639 7.37 -13.15 -13.97
CA PHE A 639 7.30 -14.47 -14.57
C PHE A 639 6.29 -14.50 -15.71
N PRO A 640 6.51 -15.33 -16.77
CA PRO A 640 5.58 -15.46 -17.87
C PRO A 640 4.30 -16.19 -17.45
N VAL A 641 3.25 -15.96 -18.19
CA VAL A 641 1.99 -16.72 -18.16
C VAL A 641 1.90 -17.45 -19.48
N GLU A 642 2.04 -18.76 -19.46
CA GLU A 642 2.11 -19.57 -20.67
C GLU A 642 0.83 -20.37 -20.95
N ASP A 643 0.06 -20.68 -19.90
CA ASP A 643 -1.21 -21.35 -20.02
C ASP A 643 -2.26 -20.48 -20.71
N GLU A 644 -2.93 -21.00 -21.73
CA GLU A 644 -3.85 -20.24 -22.57
C GLU A 644 -5.15 -19.83 -21.84
N ASP A 645 -5.61 -20.62 -20.89
CA ASP A 645 -6.83 -20.28 -20.12
C ASP A 645 -6.48 -19.21 -19.05
N ILE A 646 -5.30 -19.29 -18.46
CA ILE A 646 -4.78 -18.23 -17.57
C ILE A 646 -4.55 -16.94 -18.35
N LYS A 647 -3.98 -16.99 -19.57
CA LYS A 647 -3.84 -15.80 -20.44
C LYS A 647 -5.19 -15.12 -20.68
N LYS A 648 -6.25 -15.88 -20.97
CA LYS A 648 -7.60 -15.35 -21.15
C LYS A 648 -8.12 -14.64 -19.91
N ARG A 649 -7.90 -15.21 -18.71
CA ARG A 649 -8.28 -14.61 -17.43
C ARG A 649 -7.51 -13.32 -17.18
N VAL A 650 -6.20 -13.30 -17.41
CA VAL A 650 -5.36 -12.10 -17.27
C VAL A 650 -5.79 -11.00 -18.26
N GLN A 651 -6.09 -11.38 -19.50
CA GLN A 651 -6.63 -10.47 -20.53
C GLN A 651 -7.99 -9.90 -20.11
N GLU A 652 -8.86 -10.71 -19.48
CA GLU A 652 -10.15 -10.24 -18.96
C GLU A 652 -9.96 -9.21 -17.85
N VAL A 653 -9.01 -9.42 -16.92
CA VAL A 653 -8.67 -8.43 -15.88
C VAL A 653 -8.33 -7.07 -16.50
N ILE A 654 -7.47 -7.04 -17.50
CA ILE A 654 -7.07 -5.82 -18.21
C ILE A 654 -8.27 -5.20 -18.95
N THR A 655 -8.99 -6.00 -19.72
CA THR A 655 -10.10 -5.54 -20.57
C THR A 655 -11.22 -4.93 -19.74
N VAL A 656 -11.62 -5.57 -18.65
CA VAL A 656 -12.68 -5.09 -17.76
C VAL A 656 -12.23 -3.85 -16.99
N SER A 657 -10.96 -3.80 -16.57
CA SER A 657 -10.40 -2.61 -15.92
C SER A 657 -10.45 -1.37 -16.83
N PHE A 658 -10.11 -1.50 -18.11
CA PHE A 658 -10.24 -0.41 -19.10
C PHE A 658 -11.69 -0.03 -19.43
N LYS A 659 -12.65 -0.93 -19.20
CA LYS A 659 -14.09 -0.67 -19.35
C LYS A 659 -14.73 -0.01 -18.12
N ASP A 660 -13.97 0.18 -17.03
CA ASP A 660 -14.51 0.83 -15.83
C ASP A 660 -14.89 2.27 -16.12
N THR A 661 -16.15 2.62 -15.85
CA THR A 661 -16.70 3.97 -16.01
C THR A 661 -17.11 4.61 -14.68
N VAL A 662 -16.95 3.89 -13.56
CA VAL A 662 -17.38 4.32 -12.23
C VAL A 662 -16.21 4.88 -11.43
N ASN A 663 -15.09 4.15 -11.43
CA ASN A 663 -13.91 4.43 -10.60
C ASN A 663 -12.70 4.90 -11.43
N ALA A 664 -12.72 4.67 -12.75
CA ALA A 664 -11.59 5.01 -13.61
C ALA A 664 -11.52 6.52 -13.92
N ARG A 665 -10.30 7.04 -13.93
CA ARG A 665 -9.94 8.39 -14.35
C ARG A 665 -8.85 8.31 -15.40
N GLN A 666 -9.03 9.05 -16.48
CA GLN A 666 -8.05 9.15 -17.56
C GLN A 666 -7.15 10.35 -17.33
N GLN A 667 -5.83 10.17 -17.45
CA GLN A 667 -4.86 11.24 -17.44
C GLN A 667 -4.89 11.97 -18.78
N LEU A 668 -4.88 13.30 -18.75
CA LEU A 668 -4.83 14.17 -19.93
C LEU A 668 -3.39 14.62 -20.20
N SER A 669 -3.16 15.22 -21.39
CA SER A 669 -1.86 15.80 -21.77
C SER A 669 -1.39 16.96 -20.87
N THR A 670 -2.27 17.50 -20.05
CA THR A 670 -1.95 18.49 -19.01
C THR A 670 -1.47 17.84 -17.70
N GLY A 671 -1.41 16.52 -17.62
CA GLY A 671 -1.14 15.79 -16.39
C GLY A 671 -2.36 15.62 -15.45
N VAL A 672 -3.45 16.35 -15.69
CA VAL A 672 -4.66 16.29 -14.88
C VAL A 672 -5.46 15.02 -15.15
N TYR A 673 -6.05 14.43 -14.11
CA TYR A 673 -6.93 13.26 -14.21
C TYR A 673 -8.40 13.69 -14.25
N LYS A 674 -9.15 13.13 -15.21
CA LYS A 674 -10.61 13.34 -15.31
C LYS A 674 -11.33 12.00 -15.33
N SER A 675 -12.55 11.96 -14.78
CA SER A 675 -13.43 10.78 -14.90
C SER A 675 -13.58 10.39 -16.36
N VAL A 676 -13.58 9.09 -16.61
CA VAL A 676 -13.78 8.55 -17.97
C VAL A 676 -15.13 8.99 -18.51
N ASP A 677 -15.18 9.37 -19.78
CA ASP A 677 -16.43 9.76 -20.45
C ASP A 677 -17.42 8.58 -20.48
N LYS A 678 -18.61 8.81 -19.93
CA LYS A 678 -19.68 7.80 -19.74
C LYS A 678 -20.70 7.78 -20.87
N ARG A 679 -20.68 8.79 -21.76
CA ARG A 679 -21.66 8.92 -22.85
C ARG A 679 -21.59 7.70 -23.78
N GLY A 680 -22.73 7.04 -24.01
CA GLY A 680 -22.83 5.86 -24.87
C GLY A 680 -22.17 4.59 -24.31
N LYS A 681 -21.72 4.58 -23.03
CA LYS A 681 -21.08 3.44 -22.39
C LYS A 681 -21.94 2.87 -21.27
N HIS A 682 -21.90 1.55 -21.10
CA HIS A 682 -22.51 0.89 -19.95
C HIS A 682 -21.81 1.31 -18.65
N LYS A 683 -22.59 1.48 -17.58
CA LYS A 683 -22.07 1.72 -16.25
C LYS A 683 -21.37 0.45 -15.74
N THR A 684 -20.05 0.44 -15.80
CA THR A 684 -19.21 -0.69 -15.37
C THR A 684 -18.36 -0.29 -14.16
N ASN A 685 -18.44 -1.06 -13.08
CA ASN A 685 -17.51 -1.05 -11.97
C ASN A 685 -16.73 -2.38 -12.02
N CYS A 686 -15.45 -2.33 -12.35
CA CYS A 686 -14.62 -3.52 -12.54
C CYS A 686 -14.56 -4.39 -11.28
N GLN A 687 -14.48 -3.78 -10.08
CA GLN A 687 -14.39 -4.52 -8.81
C GLN A 687 -15.68 -5.31 -8.52
N LYS A 688 -16.85 -4.69 -8.72
CA LYS A 688 -18.12 -5.40 -8.61
C LYS A 688 -18.32 -6.45 -9.70
N PHE A 689 -17.77 -6.22 -10.89
CA PHE A 689 -17.81 -7.19 -11.97
C PHE A 689 -17.03 -8.46 -11.62
N PHE A 690 -15.77 -8.32 -11.13
CA PHE A 690 -14.95 -9.48 -10.76
C PHE A 690 -15.52 -10.25 -9.59
N SER A 691 -16.14 -9.61 -8.61
CA SER A 691 -16.85 -10.29 -7.52
C SER A 691 -17.98 -11.20 -8.07
N LYS A 692 -18.80 -10.68 -8.99
CA LYS A 692 -19.86 -11.47 -9.62
C LYS A 692 -19.31 -12.58 -10.51
N LEU A 693 -18.21 -12.31 -11.21
CA LEU A 693 -17.56 -13.31 -12.08
C LEU A 693 -17.06 -14.49 -11.27
N ALA A 694 -16.35 -14.24 -10.16
CA ALA A 694 -15.84 -15.28 -9.27
C ALA A 694 -16.97 -16.15 -8.70
N LEU A 695 -18.06 -15.53 -8.23
CA LEU A 695 -19.23 -16.26 -7.75
C LEU A 695 -19.87 -17.13 -8.85
N LYS A 696 -19.99 -16.62 -10.07
CA LYS A 696 -20.54 -17.37 -11.20
C LYS A 696 -19.65 -18.56 -11.56
N ALA A 697 -18.33 -18.33 -11.61
CA ALA A 697 -17.36 -19.39 -11.92
C ALA A 697 -17.41 -20.51 -10.88
N GLN A 698 -17.41 -20.20 -9.58
CA GLN A 698 -17.55 -21.19 -8.51
C GLN A 698 -18.84 -22.02 -8.64
N LYS A 699 -20.00 -21.35 -8.84
CA LYS A 699 -21.28 -22.05 -9.01
C LYS A 699 -21.28 -23.01 -10.21
N GLN A 700 -20.58 -22.65 -11.28
CA GLN A 700 -20.44 -23.52 -12.47
C GLN A 700 -19.52 -24.73 -12.20
N ALA A 701 -18.38 -24.48 -11.51
CA ALA A 701 -17.44 -25.52 -11.11
C ALA A 701 -18.10 -26.54 -10.17
N MET A 702 -18.78 -26.09 -9.12
CA MET A 702 -19.50 -26.95 -8.18
C MET A 702 -20.57 -27.80 -8.86
N LYS A 703 -21.31 -27.26 -9.85
CA LYS A 703 -22.30 -28.05 -10.64
C LYS A 703 -21.64 -29.14 -11.45
N LYS A 704 -20.46 -28.86 -12.06
CA LYS A 704 -19.71 -29.88 -12.83
C LYS A 704 -19.21 -30.98 -11.90
N THR A 705 -18.64 -30.64 -10.74
CA THR A 705 -18.19 -31.62 -9.75
C THR A 705 -19.35 -32.48 -9.25
N TYR A 706 -20.48 -31.87 -8.90
CA TYR A 706 -21.68 -32.63 -8.48
C TYR A 706 -22.20 -33.56 -9.57
N ALA A 707 -22.22 -33.12 -10.82
CA ALA A 707 -22.65 -33.96 -11.97
C ALA A 707 -21.69 -35.14 -12.22
N SER A 708 -20.38 -34.94 -11.97
CA SER A 708 -19.39 -36.04 -12.12
C SER A 708 -19.41 -37.04 -10.95
N THR A 709 -19.80 -36.61 -9.74
CA THR A 709 -19.93 -37.50 -8.57
C THR A 709 -21.26 -38.26 -8.50
N VAL A 710 -22.33 -37.70 -9.05
CA VAL A 710 -23.68 -38.31 -9.04
C VAL A 710 -24.00 -39.07 -10.34
N GLY A 711 -23.13 -39.04 -11.33
CA GLY A 711 -23.38 -39.48 -12.67
C GLY A 711 -23.01 -40.92 -12.96
N THR A 712 -23.66 -41.91 -12.36
CA THR A 712 -24.18 -43.11 -13.06
C THR A 712 -25.56 -43.39 -12.50
N PRO A 713 -26.63 -43.28 -13.28
CA PRO A 713 -27.94 -43.76 -12.83
C PRO A 713 -27.79 -45.22 -12.47
N ILE A 714 -28.07 -45.62 -11.24
CA ILE A 714 -28.26 -47.00 -10.88
C ILE A 714 -29.42 -47.48 -11.75
N VAL A 715 -29.11 -48.20 -12.80
CA VAL A 715 -30.13 -48.92 -13.58
C VAL A 715 -30.71 -49.95 -12.62
N PRO A 716 -32.02 -49.90 -12.32
CA PRO A 716 -32.62 -50.94 -11.48
C PRO A 716 -32.39 -52.28 -12.19
N VAL A 717 -31.73 -53.20 -11.53
CA VAL A 717 -31.68 -54.60 -11.98
C VAL A 717 -33.11 -55.13 -11.89
N GLU A 718 -33.76 -55.38 -13.03
CA GLU A 718 -35.01 -56.12 -13.05
C GLU A 718 -34.76 -57.51 -12.45
N VAL A 719 -35.23 -57.70 -11.23
CA VAL A 719 -35.30 -59.02 -10.61
C VAL A 719 -36.39 -59.80 -11.38
N LYS A 720 -35.95 -60.67 -12.27
CA LYS A 720 -36.87 -61.69 -12.85
C LYS A 720 -37.46 -62.48 -11.70
N LYS A 721 -38.81 -62.42 -11.56
CA LYS A 721 -39.51 -63.32 -10.71
C LYS A 721 -39.35 -64.73 -11.39
N GLU A 722 -38.71 -65.65 -10.70
CA GLU A 722 -38.81 -67.05 -10.98
C GLU A 722 -40.22 -67.49 -10.61
N ASP A 723 -40.95 -68.00 -11.65
CA ASP A 723 -42.23 -68.65 -11.46
C ASP A 723 -41.95 -69.92 -10.63
N SER A 724 -42.56 -70.01 -9.48
CA SER A 724 -42.62 -71.23 -8.66
C SER A 724 -43.81 -72.12 -9.19
N GLU A 725 -43.50 -73.27 -9.75
CA GLU A 725 -44.40 -74.40 -9.72
C GLU A 725 -44.37 -75.12 -8.36
#